data_1d21e169a07eaaafc2c0693de905d1fc
#
_entry.id   1d21e169a07eaaafc2c0693de905d1fc
#
_cell.length_a   1.000
_cell.length_b   1.000
_cell.length_c   1.000
_cell.angle_alpha   90.00
_cell.angle_beta   90.00
_cell.angle_gamma   90.00
#
_symmetry.space_group_name_H-M   'P 1'
#
loop_
_entity.id
_entity.type
_entity.pdbx_description
1 polymer ?
#
loop_
_entity_poly.entity_id
_entity_poly.type
_entity_poly.pdbx_seq_one_letter_code
_entity_poly.pdbx_strand_id
1 'polypeptide(L)'
;MFRFSPGRQAIGLAFAAALCAAPFAPLAAHAQAQPQATSQAERAFQRGAPLPAWVDRLAVLPAPVKGETASMRFSDLQIHVGQTTSYYVRRAAIAHQPSGLESLAQIPIDFQPEYQRLYLHKVAIHRGGQVIDKTASADIRFLQRERNLENGIYDGSVTAQIVVSDLRIDDTLEYEYTTVGQNPVFGQHVLQDGHWDNGFPNAYRRIILDMPAERFINYRLVGAAEDRMPRQSAQYKDGRRIMRFEERQLEPVLLEQYAPDDVEQARWMQFSDFADWAAVNSWALELFGARTAPGVLDAPLRAARAAKTREEQVAKVLDYVQNEIRYLSVSMGENSHRPFPPAQVLERRYGDCKDKSLLAVSMLRALGIEAYPVLVSTTTHKGLANVLPSPLVFNHAIVQVVLDGKTYYLDPTRRGQYGKLQAMGQSHAGRQVLVVKPGTQGLSTIPAAAPHTLLNRRSERFTVTAMDKPAELVQRSEMSGVTAEEMRVAVAGMSKQELRKAYEGGMARRYAEAQLQGEIKLEDDRINNTYAVEVRYSVPNLFSDMRNGEGWTMQYLPGNLTEVFAPPGAPKRKHALAVPAYPGNAEYDLVLRLPDAFNITPGKVQRDLDDSAFTLQRKLEAARNNIHVNLQLATKADRVQPADMTQHARNLQQYNELISGALNAFKSDMQGAAQAPATAQAAPAPALTEEERIGALVTSTTRAIASAETGGRDPVPALCERAVALAWLGRREEALKDANRAVQLQPSSSLALRCRADVNFTLGRFKESEADFSKVIARGAEEAEVFQARGLASLYQEKLAPAQADFRYAMTHHEDRTEQARAAVWLQLAGGKPAGAATGQAADAAWLGEVRSMLDGKTDPEQLITHATRNVASGIEARLVETYFYIGRHLLASGQKIKAKTYFQRAVNKRLLDNPYHVAAQHELARL
;
A
#
# COMPACT_ATOMS: atom_id res chain seq x y z
N MET A 1 -19.88 -5.72 3.47
CA MET A 1 -18.77 -6.62 3.82
C MET A 1 -17.56 -6.22 3.04
N PHE A 2 -16.65 -5.46 3.61
CA PHE A 2 -15.41 -5.08 2.94
C PHE A 2 -14.26 -5.20 3.90
N ARG A 3 -13.43 -6.21 3.70
CA ARG A 3 -12.04 -6.16 4.07
C ARG A 3 -11.29 -5.51 2.91
N PHE A 4 -11.01 -4.22 3.00
CA PHE A 4 -9.94 -3.66 2.22
C PHE A 4 -8.63 -4.17 2.82
N SER A 5 -7.99 -5.10 2.14
CA SER A 5 -6.56 -5.34 2.29
C SER A 5 -5.88 -4.60 1.15
N PRO A 6 -5.29 -3.43 1.38
CA PRO A 6 -4.39 -2.85 0.42
C PRO A 6 -3.04 -3.55 0.59
N GLY A 7 -2.64 -4.32 -0.36
CA GLY A 7 -1.26 -4.72 -0.42
C GLY A 7 -0.97 -6.19 -0.54
N ARG A 8 -1.16 -6.73 -1.72
CA ARG A 8 -0.39 -7.87 -2.21
C ARG A 8 -0.23 -7.92 -3.73
N GLN A 9 -0.21 -6.77 -4.38
CA GLN A 9 0.11 -6.71 -5.80
C GLN A 9 1.35 -5.85 -6.14
N ALA A 10 2.12 -5.39 -5.16
CA ALA A 10 3.14 -4.38 -5.43
C ALA A 10 4.59 -4.88 -5.55
N ILE A 11 4.93 -6.12 -5.26
CA ILE A 11 6.35 -6.52 -5.15
C ILE A 11 6.87 -7.36 -6.32
N GLY A 12 6.00 -7.99 -7.10
CA GLY A 12 6.38 -8.60 -8.39
C GLY A 12 6.10 -7.70 -9.59
N LEU A 13 5.44 -6.58 -9.40
CA LEU A 13 4.64 -5.86 -10.39
C LEU A 13 5.15 -4.48 -10.81
N ALA A 14 6.26 -3.97 -10.30
CA ALA A 14 6.84 -2.74 -10.84
C ALA A 14 7.19 -2.86 -12.35
N PHE A 15 7.33 -4.07 -12.88
CA PHE A 15 7.44 -4.35 -14.30
C PHE A 15 6.14 -4.85 -14.96
N ALA A 16 5.21 -5.43 -14.20
CA ALA A 16 3.96 -5.98 -14.76
C ALA A 16 2.77 -4.99 -14.68
N ALA A 17 2.74 -4.09 -13.71
CA ALA A 17 1.64 -3.13 -13.54
C ALA A 17 1.53 -2.04 -14.63
N ALA A 18 2.60 -1.82 -15.40
CA ALA A 18 2.53 -0.96 -16.59
C ALA A 18 1.95 -1.66 -17.84
N LEU A 19 1.59 -2.94 -17.73
CA LEU A 19 1.33 -3.82 -18.88
C LEU A 19 -0.10 -4.38 -18.94
N CYS A 20 -0.96 -4.12 -17.95
CA CYS A 20 -2.33 -4.65 -17.94
C CYS A 20 -3.42 -3.70 -18.48
N ALA A 21 -3.08 -2.68 -19.25
CA ALA A 21 -4.05 -1.86 -19.96
C ALA A 21 -4.09 -2.21 -21.45
N ALA A 22 -4.50 -3.42 -21.78
CA ALA A 22 -4.98 -3.73 -23.12
C ALA A 22 -6.50 -3.65 -23.13
N PRO A 23 -7.14 -2.94 -24.08
CA PRO A 23 -8.60 -2.88 -24.15
C PRO A 23 -9.14 -4.25 -24.59
N PHE A 24 -9.79 -4.95 -23.69
CA PHE A 24 -10.67 -6.05 -24.05
C PHE A 24 -11.85 -5.47 -24.84
N ALA A 25 -12.02 -5.93 -26.06
CA ALA A 25 -13.25 -5.67 -26.80
C ALA A 25 -14.44 -6.23 -26.02
N PRO A 26 -15.48 -5.44 -25.73
CA PRO A 26 -16.62 -5.93 -24.99
C PRO A 26 -17.37 -6.96 -25.84
N LEU A 27 -17.45 -8.18 -25.34
CA LEU A 27 -18.37 -9.18 -25.89
C LEU A 27 -19.82 -8.68 -25.73
N ALA A 28 -20.57 -8.64 -26.77
CA ALA A 28 -21.96 -8.17 -26.86
C ALA A 28 -22.98 -8.88 -25.92
N ALA A 29 -22.55 -9.85 -25.15
CA ALA A 29 -23.36 -10.54 -24.13
C ALA A 29 -23.61 -9.69 -22.87
N HIS A 30 -22.87 -8.59 -22.65
CA HIS A 30 -23.00 -7.77 -21.44
C HIS A 30 -24.22 -6.86 -21.41
N ALA A 31 -24.76 -6.49 -22.55
CA ALA A 31 -25.89 -5.55 -22.64
C ALA A 31 -27.27 -6.15 -22.21
N GLN A 32 -27.38 -7.47 -22.13
CA GLN A 32 -28.66 -8.12 -21.75
C GLN A 32 -28.75 -8.52 -20.26
N ALA A 33 -27.64 -8.66 -19.53
CA ALA A 33 -27.65 -9.06 -18.13
C ALA A 33 -27.99 -7.90 -17.17
N GLN A 34 -27.58 -6.67 -17.47
CA GLN A 34 -27.83 -5.50 -16.61
C GLN A 34 -29.31 -5.17 -16.41
N PRO A 35 -30.22 -5.18 -17.45
CA PRO A 35 -31.63 -4.90 -17.25
C PRO A 35 -32.35 -5.95 -16.42
N GLN A 36 -31.95 -7.22 -16.50
CA GLN A 36 -32.58 -8.31 -15.74
C GLN A 36 -32.27 -8.27 -14.26
N ALA A 37 -31.00 -8.04 -13.88
CA ALA A 37 -30.58 -7.96 -12.47
C ALA A 37 -31.20 -6.74 -11.77
N THR A 38 -31.24 -5.59 -12.44
CA THR A 38 -31.90 -4.40 -11.91
C THR A 38 -33.41 -4.62 -11.68
N SER A 39 -34.11 -5.24 -12.61
CA SER A 39 -35.52 -5.56 -12.47
C SER A 39 -35.79 -6.61 -11.37
N GLN A 40 -34.89 -7.54 -11.14
CA GLN A 40 -34.95 -8.50 -10.03
C GLN A 40 -34.71 -7.81 -8.68
N ALA A 41 -33.74 -6.90 -8.60
CA ALA A 41 -33.47 -6.12 -7.41
C ALA A 41 -34.64 -5.22 -7.03
N GLU A 42 -35.29 -4.57 -8.00
CA GLU A 42 -36.50 -3.76 -7.77
C GLU A 42 -37.64 -4.60 -7.18
N ARG A 43 -37.84 -5.83 -7.68
CA ARG A 43 -38.87 -6.77 -7.14
C ARG A 43 -38.49 -7.31 -5.76
N ALA A 44 -37.21 -7.37 -5.42
CA ALA A 44 -36.71 -7.84 -4.14
C ALA A 44 -36.55 -6.71 -3.10
N PHE A 45 -36.94 -5.48 -3.42
CA PHE A 45 -36.87 -4.31 -2.58
C PHE A 45 -38.24 -3.76 -2.21
N GLN A 46 -38.40 -3.33 -0.96
CA GLN A 46 -39.58 -2.59 -0.49
C GLN A 46 -39.15 -1.34 0.29
N ARG A 47 -39.64 -0.18 -0.15
CA ARG A 47 -39.44 1.10 0.52
C ARG A 47 -40.57 1.35 1.55
N GLY A 48 -40.20 1.95 2.70
CA GLY A 48 -41.18 2.33 3.72
C GLY A 48 -41.87 1.14 4.40
N ALA A 49 -41.18 -0.01 4.40
CA ALA A 49 -41.72 -1.21 5.04
C ALA A 49 -41.89 -1.03 6.55
N PRO A 50 -42.90 -1.59 7.19
CA PRO A 50 -43.04 -1.56 8.64
C PRO A 50 -41.91 -2.31 9.31
N LEU A 51 -41.55 -1.88 10.53
CA LEU A 51 -40.55 -2.59 11.33
C LEU A 51 -41.08 -3.97 11.74
N PRO A 52 -40.25 -5.02 11.63
CA PRO A 52 -40.59 -6.33 12.15
C PRO A 52 -40.81 -6.31 13.68
N ALA A 53 -41.80 -7.06 14.17
CA ALA A 53 -42.15 -7.08 15.59
C ALA A 53 -41.05 -7.58 16.54
N TRP A 54 -40.08 -8.35 16.00
CA TRP A 54 -38.94 -8.85 16.76
C TRP A 54 -37.81 -7.80 16.97
N VAL A 55 -37.87 -6.66 16.27
CA VAL A 55 -36.82 -5.63 16.37
C VAL A 55 -36.89 -4.91 17.72
N ASP A 56 -35.81 -4.99 18.48
CA ASP A 56 -35.62 -4.20 19.70
C ASP A 56 -35.10 -2.80 19.34
N ARG A 57 -36.05 -1.90 19.10
CA ARG A 57 -35.70 -0.55 18.65
C ARG A 57 -35.42 0.39 19.83
N LEU A 58 -34.22 0.95 19.87
CA LEU A 58 -33.86 1.98 20.83
C LEU A 58 -34.70 3.25 20.57
N ALA A 59 -35.46 3.69 21.59
CA ALA A 59 -36.39 4.81 21.45
C ALA A 59 -35.71 6.16 21.20
N VAL A 60 -34.57 6.42 21.88
CA VAL A 60 -33.83 7.69 21.81
C VAL A 60 -32.39 7.41 21.34
N LEU A 61 -31.95 8.13 20.34
CA LEU A 61 -30.57 8.06 19.88
C LEU A 61 -29.62 8.56 21.00
N PRO A 62 -28.47 7.90 21.17
CA PRO A 62 -27.44 8.35 22.11
C PRO A 62 -26.99 9.79 21.83
N ALA A 63 -26.45 10.45 22.85
CA ALA A 63 -25.80 11.74 22.66
C ALA A 63 -24.62 11.58 21.66
N PRO A 64 -24.35 12.60 20.82
CA PRO A 64 -23.22 12.55 19.91
C PRO A 64 -21.88 12.53 20.66
N VAL A 65 -20.89 11.89 20.07
CA VAL A 65 -19.48 11.96 20.45
C VAL A 65 -18.73 12.86 19.49
N LYS A 66 -17.66 13.49 19.96
CA LYS A 66 -16.81 14.29 19.09
C LYS A 66 -16.08 13.38 18.10
N GLY A 67 -15.96 13.82 16.86
CA GLY A 67 -15.17 13.21 15.81
C GLY A 67 -14.53 14.29 14.96
N GLU A 68 -13.47 13.98 14.28
CA GLU A 68 -12.76 14.93 13.42
C GLU A 68 -13.56 15.18 12.12
N THR A 69 -13.77 14.17 11.30
CA THR A 69 -14.50 14.29 10.05
C THR A 69 -15.95 13.85 10.17
N ALA A 70 -16.18 12.78 10.92
CA ALA A 70 -17.50 12.20 11.20
C ALA A 70 -17.50 11.46 12.52
N SER A 71 -18.69 11.18 13.07
CA SER A 71 -18.88 10.32 14.22
C SER A 71 -20.16 9.48 14.09
N MET A 72 -20.16 8.32 14.72
CA MET A 72 -21.36 7.47 14.84
C MET A 72 -22.07 7.75 16.16
N ARG A 73 -23.34 8.08 16.13
CA ARG A 73 -24.17 8.11 17.35
C ARG A 73 -24.64 6.71 17.72
N PHE A 74 -24.99 5.90 16.73
CA PHE A 74 -25.50 4.57 16.97
C PHE A 74 -25.21 3.64 15.80
N SER A 75 -24.76 2.43 16.10
CA SER A 75 -24.60 1.34 15.13
C SER A 75 -25.17 0.07 15.73
N ASP A 76 -26.27 -0.40 15.18
CA ASP A 76 -27.05 -1.56 15.61
C ASP A 76 -27.13 -2.61 14.51
N LEU A 77 -26.91 -3.87 14.88
CA LEU A 77 -27.15 -5.05 14.05
C LEU A 77 -27.97 -6.04 14.87
N GLN A 78 -29.11 -6.46 14.38
CA GLN A 78 -29.91 -7.50 15.02
C GLN A 78 -30.09 -8.67 14.07
N ILE A 79 -29.75 -9.86 14.55
CA ILE A 79 -29.83 -11.12 13.81
C ILE A 79 -31.00 -11.90 14.40
N HIS A 80 -32.07 -12.09 13.62
CA HIS A 80 -33.22 -12.90 14.04
C HIS A 80 -33.22 -14.23 13.27
N VAL A 81 -33.02 -15.30 14.04
CA VAL A 81 -32.98 -16.67 13.54
C VAL A 81 -34.39 -17.25 13.62
N GLY A 82 -35.04 -17.36 12.47
CA GLY A 82 -36.36 -17.99 12.28
C GLY A 82 -36.26 -19.13 11.28
N GLN A 83 -37.36 -19.39 10.55
CA GLN A 83 -37.32 -20.26 9.37
C GLN A 83 -36.37 -19.71 8.31
N THR A 84 -36.33 -18.41 8.22
CA THR A 84 -35.39 -17.66 7.40
C THR A 84 -34.70 -16.65 8.29
N THR A 85 -33.37 -16.56 8.20
CA THR A 85 -32.60 -15.60 8.98
C THR A 85 -32.79 -14.19 8.44
N SER A 86 -32.98 -13.24 9.35
CA SER A 86 -33.21 -11.83 9.05
C SER A 86 -32.17 -10.96 9.77
N TYR A 87 -31.70 -9.89 9.10
CA TYR A 87 -30.68 -8.99 9.57
C TYR A 87 -31.22 -7.56 9.55
N TYR A 88 -31.52 -7.01 10.72
CA TYR A 88 -31.88 -5.60 10.84
C TYR A 88 -30.66 -4.76 11.15
N VAL A 89 -30.53 -3.65 10.45
CA VAL A 89 -29.45 -2.67 10.64
C VAL A 89 -30.07 -1.29 10.88
N ARG A 90 -29.57 -0.60 11.92
CA ARG A 90 -29.85 0.82 12.16
C ARG A 90 -28.54 1.53 12.39
N ARG A 91 -28.37 2.64 11.67
CA ARG A 91 -27.19 3.52 11.84
C ARG A 91 -27.64 4.96 11.97
N ALA A 92 -26.94 5.70 12.84
CA ALA A 92 -27.08 7.14 12.98
C ALA A 92 -25.69 7.78 13.04
N ALA A 93 -25.36 8.65 12.09
CA ALA A 93 -24.03 9.24 11.94
C ALA A 93 -24.11 10.75 11.73
N ILE A 94 -23.05 11.47 12.12
CA ILE A 94 -22.90 12.93 11.96
C ILE A 94 -21.66 13.19 11.13
N ALA A 95 -21.76 14.09 10.16
CA ALA A 95 -20.62 14.66 9.47
C ALA A 95 -20.23 15.98 10.14
N HIS A 96 -18.96 16.14 10.52
CA HIS A 96 -18.42 17.35 11.13
C HIS A 96 -17.64 18.20 10.13
N GLN A 97 -17.31 17.63 8.96
CA GLN A 97 -16.59 18.28 7.88
C GLN A 97 -17.17 17.90 6.50
N PRO A 98 -16.89 18.70 5.44
CA PRO A 98 -17.40 18.42 4.09
C PRO A 98 -17.04 17.02 3.57
N SER A 99 -15.84 16.50 3.85
CA SER A 99 -15.41 15.16 3.46
C SER A 99 -16.25 14.06 4.12
N GLY A 100 -16.60 14.25 5.40
CA GLY A 100 -17.53 13.36 6.11
C GLY A 100 -18.94 13.43 5.54
N LEU A 101 -19.40 14.63 5.14
CA LEU A 101 -20.72 14.84 4.56
C LEU A 101 -20.87 14.08 3.22
N GLU A 102 -19.88 14.19 2.33
CA GLU A 102 -19.87 13.49 1.04
C GLU A 102 -19.95 11.97 1.22
N SER A 103 -19.21 11.45 2.20
CA SER A 103 -19.20 10.04 2.53
C SER A 103 -20.54 9.55 3.10
N LEU A 104 -21.18 10.32 3.99
CA LEU A 104 -22.41 9.92 4.65
C LEU A 104 -23.66 10.08 3.79
N ALA A 105 -23.71 11.07 2.89
CA ALA A 105 -24.87 11.33 2.04
C ALA A 105 -25.18 10.20 1.06
N GLN A 106 -24.29 9.23 0.92
CA GLN A 106 -24.42 8.08 0.04
C GLN A 106 -24.44 6.79 0.87
N ILE A 107 -25.60 6.14 0.94
CA ILE A 107 -25.80 4.90 1.71
C ILE A 107 -25.81 3.71 0.75
N PRO A 108 -24.73 2.93 0.65
CA PRO A 108 -24.73 1.68 -0.12
C PRO A 108 -25.25 0.53 0.74
N ILE A 109 -26.25 -0.19 0.23
CA ILE A 109 -26.76 -1.43 0.84
C ILE A 109 -26.61 -2.54 -0.19
N ASP A 110 -25.68 -3.46 0.04
CA ASP A 110 -25.45 -4.61 -0.81
C ASP A 110 -26.40 -5.74 -0.41
N PHE A 111 -27.03 -6.40 -1.38
CA PHE A 111 -27.86 -7.59 -1.17
C PHE A 111 -27.88 -8.48 -2.41
N GLN A 112 -28.32 -9.73 -2.23
CA GLN A 112 -28.42 -10.73 -3.28
C GLN A 112 -29.87 -10.93 -3.66
N PRO A 113 -30.40 -10.31 -4.71
CA PRO A 113 -31.82 -10.34 -5.05
C PRO A 113 -32.33 -11.73 -5.45
N GLU A 114 -31.45 -12.70 -5.74
CA GLU A 114 -31.77 -14.09 -6.02
C GLU A 114 -32.39 -14.79 -4.80
N TYR A 115 -31.83 -14.54 -3.60
CA TYR A 115 -32.28 -15.22 -2.37
C TYR A 115 -32.49 -14.27 -1.18
N GLN A 116 -32.26 -12.96 -1.35
CA GLN A 116 -32.50 -11.94 -0.32
C GLN A 116 -33.59 -10.96 -0.74
N ARG A 117 -34.32 -10.45 0.25
CA ARG A 117 -35.22 -9.31 0.12
C ARG A 117 -34.76 -8.19 1.02
N LEU A 118 -34.75 -6.95 0.49
CA LEU A 118 -34.33 -5.75 1.20
C LEU A 118 -35.57 -4.89 1.53
N TYR A 119 -35.75 -4.61 2.81
CA TYR A 119 -36.81 -3.77 3.35
C TYR A 119 -36.19 -2.50 3.93
N LEU A 120 -36.40 -1.36 3.29
CA LEU A 120 -35.99 -0.05 3.81
C LEU A 120 -37.10 0.49 4.70
N HIS A 121 -36.84 0.67 5.99
CA HIS A 121 -37.84 1.14 6.96
C HIS A 121 -37.84 2.66 7.08
N LYS A 122 -36.63 3.26 7.15
CA LYS A 122 -36.48 4.69 7.40
C LYS A 122 -35.19 5.25 6.83
N VAL A 123 -35.27 6.48 6.32
CA VAL A 123 -34.14 7.40 6.11
C VAL A 123 -34.58 8.76 6.66
N ALA A 124 -33.83 9.34 7.60
CA ALA A 124 -34.21 10.59 8.22
C ALA A 124 -32.97 11.47 8.55
N ILE A 125 -33.17 12.77 8.51
CA ILE A 125 -32.21 13.78 8.96
C ILE A 125 -32.72 14.36 10.27
N HIS A 126 -31.89 14.35 11.31
CA HIS A 126 -32.17 15.04 12.55
C HIS A 126 -31.40 16.37 12.52
N ARG A 127 -32.13 17.47 12.57
CA ARG A 127 -31.61 18.85 12.49
C ARG A 127 -32.32 19.74 13.51
N GLY A 128 -31.58 20.37 14.42
CA GLY A 128 -32.14 21.33 15.38
C GLY A 128 -33.30 20.80 16.22
N GLY A 129 -33.28 19.51 16.59
CA GLY A 129 -34.35 18.84 17.34
C GLY A 129 -35.53 18.33 16.50
N GLN A 130 -35.56 18.65 15.21
CA GLN A 130 -36.57 18.17 14.27
C GLN A 130 -36.09 16.89 13.56
N VAL A 131 -37.05 16.01 13.20
CA VAL A 131 -36.81 14.82 12.39
C VAL A 131 -37.42 15.03 11.03
N ILE A 132 -36.59 15.11 10.00
CA ILE A 132 -36.98 15.28 8.60
C ILE A 132 -36.96 13.90 7.94
N ASP A 133 -38.13 13.34 7.72
CA ASP A 133 -38.25 12.04 7.03
C ASP A 133 -37.92 12.18 5.54
N LYS A 134 -36.96 11.40 5.08
CA LYS A 134 -36.50 11.31 3.70
C LYS A 134 -36.86 9.96 3.07
N THR A 135 -37.54 9.06 3.78
CA THR A 135 -37.82 7.70 3.32
C THR A 135 -38.50 7.65 1.96
N ALA A 136 -39.50 8.50 1.74
CA ALA A 136 -40.23 8.55 0.47
C ALA A 136 -39.46 9.31 -0.64
N SER A 137 -38.66 10.30 -0.28
CA SER A 137 -38.04 11.25 -1.24
C SER A 137 -36.57 10.95 -1.56
N ALA A 138 -35.92 10.02 -0.84
CA ALA A 138 -34.54 9.65 -1.15
C ALA A 138 -34.44 9.02 -2.54
N ASP A 139 -33.43 9.43 -3.33
CA ASP A 139 -33.11 8.81 -4.62
C ASP A 139 -32.45 7.44 -4.36
N ILE A 140 -33.05 6.39 -4.93
CA ILE A 140 -32.57 5.00 -4.78
C ILE A 140 -32.29 4.44 -6.15
N ARG A 141 -31.05 4.01 -6.36
CA ARG A 141 -30.59 3.39 -7.61
C ARG A 141 -30.05 2.01 -7.32
N PHE A 142 -30.43 1.04 -8.16
CA PHE A 142 -29.87 -0.30 -8.09
C PHE A 142 -28.71 -0.39 -9.06
N LEU A 143 -27.52 -0.65 -8.51
CA LEU A 143 -26.28 -0.74 -9.26
C LEU A 143 -25.75 -2.17 -9.17
N GLN A 144 -25.64 -2.85 -10.30
CA GLN A 144 -24.91 -4.11 -10.35
C GLN A 144 -23.41 -3.77 -10.37
N ARG A 145 -22.79 -3.86 -9.21
CA ARG A 145 -21.34 -3.62 -9.05
C ARG A 145 -20.64 -4.96 -8.91
N GLU A 146 -20.33 -5.59 -10.02
CA GLU A 146 -19.45 -6.76 -10.04
C GLU A 146 -18.04 -6.31 -9.70
N ARG A 147 -17.68 -6.33 -8.42
CA ARG A 147 -16.43 -5.73 -7.91
C ARG A 147 -15.17 -6.43 -8.37
N ASN A 148 -15.27 -7.67 -8.85
CA ASN A 148 -14.16 -8.47 -9.33
C ASN A 148 -14.37 -8.87 -10.80
N LEU A 149 -15.05 -8.06 -11.57
CA LEU A 149 -15.32 -8.33 -12.98
C LEU A 149 -14.05 -8.48 -13.81
N GLU A 150 -13.04 -7.62 -13.52
CA GLU A 150 -11.72 -7.70 -14.14
C GLU A 150 -11.00 -9.02 -13.87
N ASN A 151 -11.35 -9.71 -12.78
CA ASN A 151 -10.88 -11.04 -12.44
C ASN A 151 -11.80 -12.17 -12.95
N GLY A 152 -12.83 -11.84 -13.75
CA GLY A 152 -13.79 -12.79 -14.28
C GLY A 152 -14.72 -13.39 -13.23
N ILE A 153 -15.04 -12.65 -12.15
CA ILE A 153 -15.94 -13.11 -11.08
C ILE A 153 -17.26 -12.35 -11.13
N TYR A 154 -18.33 -13.10 -11.31
CA TYR A 154 -19.73 -12.64 -11.28
C TYR A 154 -20.41 -13.22 -10.03
N ASP A 155 -20.82 -12.36 -9.08
CA ASP A 155 -21.47 -12.81 -7.84
C ASP A 155 -22.96 -12.47 -7.77
N GLY A 156 -23.50 -11.72 -8.72
CA GLY A 156 -24.93 -11.35 -8.79
C GLY A 156 -25.35 -10.34 -7.73
N SER A 157 -24.41 -9.73 -7.02
CA SER A 157 -24.67 -8.76 -5.96
C SER A 157 -25.15 -7.43 -6.56
N VAL A 158 -26.17 -6.85 -5.92
CA VAL A 158 -26.71 -5.53 -6.30
C VAL A 158 -26.56 -4.58 -5.11
N THR A 159 -26.06 -3.38 -5.38
CA THR A 159 -26.04 -2.29 -4.41
C THR A 159 -27.29 -1.42 -4.58
N ALA A 160 -28.14 -1.36 -3.56
CA ALA A 160 -29.12 -0.29 -3.45
C ALA A 160 -28.42 0.97 -2.96
N GLN A 161 -28.10 1.87 -3.89
CA GLN A 161 -27.43 3.15 -3.61
C GLN A 161 -28.50 4.19 -3.25
N ILE A 162 -28.57 4.60 -1.99
CA ILE A 162 -29.49 5.61 -1.51
C ILE A 162 -28.74 6.94 -1.41
N VAL A 163 -29.21 7.95 -2.13
CA VAL A 163 -28.65 9.29 -2.10
C VAL A 163 -29.57 10.21 -1.30
N VAL A 164 -29.03 10.81 -0.25
CA VAL A 164 -29.77 11.69 0.64
C VAL A 164 -29.41 13.15 0.35
N SER A 165 -30.38 13.89 -0.20
CA SER A 165 -30.23 15.32 -0.46
C SER A 165 -30.44 16.17 0.78
N ASP A 166 -29.86 17.38 0.80
CA ASP A 166 -29.99 18.39 1.88
C ASP A 166 -29.46 17.91 3.24
N LEU A 167 -28.48 17.02 3.25
CA LEU A 167 -27.71 16.71 4.46
C LEU A 167 -26.68 17.84 4.68
N ARG A 168 -26.53 18.34 5.91
CA ARG A 168 -25.62 19.43 6.28
C ARG A 168 -24.66 18.99 7.35
N ILE A 169 -23.59 19.75 7.54
CA ILE A 169 -22.66 19.55 8.65
C ILE A 169 -23.45 19.64 9.96
N ASP A 170 -23.11 18.74 10.91
CA ASP A 170 -23.75 18.55 12.20
C ASP A 170 -25.18 18.02 12.20
N ASP A 171 -25.76 17.73 11.01
CA ASP A 171 -26.95 16.91 10.95
C ASP A 171 -26.65 15.46 11.33
N THR A 172 -27.61 14.79 11.98
CA THR A 172 -27.55 13.33 12.12
C THR A 172 -28.34 12.67 11.00
N LEU A 173 -27.65 11.89 10.16
CA LEU A 173 -28.30 10.99 9.22
C LEU A 173 -28.60 9.65 9.92
N GLU A 174 -29.88 9.27 9.93
CA GLU A 174 -30.34 7.98 10.45
C GLU A 174 -30.94 7.16 9.33
N TYR A 175 -30.60 5.86 9.26
CA TYR A 175 -31.27 4.92 8.38
C TYR A 175 -31.45 3.54 9.02
N GLU A 176 -32.53 2.86 8.59
CA GLU A 176 -32.96 1.56 9.12
C GLU A 176 -33.42 0.66 7.98
N TYR A 177 -32.89 -0.57 7.94
CA TYR A 177 -33.32 -1.56 6.95
C TYR A 177 -33.22 -2.99 7.50
N THR A 178 -33.93 -3.91 6.86
CA THR A 178 -33.84 -5.36 7.10
C THR A 178 -33.54 -6.09 5.81
N THR A 179 -32.57 -6.99 5.81
CA THR A 179 -32.41 -8.01 4.78
C THR A 179 -32.94 -9.34 5.29
N VAL A 180 -33.77 -10.04 4.49
CA VAL A 180 -34.33 -11.32 4.81
C VAL A 180 -33.90 -12.34 3.77
N GLY A 181 -33.32 -13.44 4.20
CA GLY A 181 -32.80 -14.52 3.36
C GLY A 181 -31.30 -14.71 3.51
N GLN A 182 -30.85 -15.87 3.17
CA GLN A 182 -29.46 -16.29 3.16
C GLN A 182 -29.21 -17.20 1.96
N ASN A 183 -27.91 -17.35 1.62
CA ASN A 183 -27.52 -18.22 0.52
C ASN A 183 -27.95 -19.67 0.82
N PRO A 184 -28.75 -20.32 -0.08
CA PRO A 184 -29.27 -21.65 0.12
C PRO A 184 -28.21 -22.73 0.32
N VAL A 185 -26.97 -22.50 -0.14
CA VAL A 185 -25.85 -23.43 0.04
C VAL A 185 -25.49 -23.68 1.52
N PHE A 186 -25.84 -22.76 2.40
CA PHE A 186 -25.65 -22.94 3.85
C PHE A 186 -26.80 -23.63 4.55
N GLY A 187 -27.91 -23.95 3.82
CA GLY A 187 -29.09 -24.60 4.40
C GLY A 187 -29.64 -23.79 5.58
N GLN A 188 -29.70 -24.42 6.75
CA GLN A 188 -30.19 -23.80 7.98
C GLN A 188 -29.06 -23.23 8.86
N HIS A 189 -27.81 -23.32 8.42
CA HIS A 189 -26.69 -22.78 9.21
C HIS A 189 -26.76 -21.26 9.32
N VAL A 190 -26.42 -20.75 10.51
CA VAL A 190 -26.36 -19.31 10.79
C VAL A 190 -24.91 -18.88 10.82
N LEU A 191 -24.54 -18.07 9.85
CA LEU A 191 -23.21 -17.55 9.64
C LEU A 191 -23.30 -16.05 9.46
N GLN A 192 -22.64 -15.29 10.33
CA GLN A 192 -22.63 -13.82 10.23
C GLN A 192 -21.38 -13.23 10.84
N ASP A 193 -20.85 -12.23 10.16
CA ASP A 193 -19.78 -11.38 10.65
C ASP A 193 -20.30 -9.96 10.83
N GLY A 194 -19.93 -9.30 11.93
CA GLY A 194 -20.30 -7.92 12.21
C GLY A 194 -19.10 -7.10 12.67
N HIS A 195 -18.73 -6.06 11.92
CA HIS A 195 -17.69 -5.14 12.38
C HIS A 195 -18.07 -4.55 13.73
N TRP A 196 -17.12 -4.53 14.66
CA TRP A 196 -17.28 -3.92 15.97
C TRP A 196 -16.71 -2.52 15.99
N ASP A 197 -15.45 -2.36 15.65
CA ASP A 197 -14.75 -1.09 15.57
C ASP A 197 -14.98 -0.40 14.21
N ASN A 198 -14.81 0.92 14.21
CA ASN A 198 -14.89 1.77 13.03
C ASN A 198 -13.68 2.74 12.99
N GLY A 199 -13.44 3.35 11.83
CA GLY A 199 -12.50 4.47 11.68
C GLY A 199 -13.00 5.80 12.24
N PHE A 200 -14.22 5.82 12.81
CA PHE A 200 -14.81 6.99 13.46
C PHE A 200 -15.20 6.66 14.90
N PRO A 201 -15.21 7.65 15.82
CA PRO A 201 -15.72 7.47 17.16
C PRO A 201 -17.18 7.00 17.11
N ASN A 202 -17.56 6.10 18.00
CA ASN A 202 -18.93 5.58 18.06
C ASN A 202 -19.50 5.69 19.47
N ALA A 203 -20.57 6.46 19.65
CA ALA A 203 -21.17 6.65 20.96
C ALA A 203 -21.79 5.37 21.50
N TYR A 204 -22.37 4.52 20.63
CA TYR A 204 -22.97 3.26 21.06
C TYR A 204 -23.01 2.23 19.93
N ARG A 205 -22.34 1.11 20.12
CA ARG A 205 -22.37 -0.08 19.29
C ARG A 205 -23.16 -1.18 19.97
N ARG A 206 -24.10 -1.82 19.23
CA ARG A 206 -24.90 -2.94 19.72
C ARG A 206 -25.00 -4.03 18.66
N ILE A 207 -24.92 -5.30 19.10
CA ILE A 207 -25.35 -6.45 18.31
C ILE A 207 -26.32 -7.27 19.13
N ILE A 208 -27.45 -7.68 18.55
CA ILE A 208 -28.42 -8.59 19.16
C ILE A 208 -28.48 -9.86 18.33
N LEU A 209 -28.37 -11.00 18.99
CA LEU A 209 -28.64 -12.32 18.43
C LEU A 209 -29.89 -12.88 19.07
N ASP A 210 -30.99 -12.93 18.34
CA ASP A 210 -32.28 -13.51 18.74
C ASP A 210 -32.45 -14.84 18.03
N MET A 211 -32.51 -15.92 18.78
CA MET A 211 -32.58 -17.30 18.29
C MET A 211 -33.50 -18.18 19.12
N PRO A 212 -34.01 -19.30 18.57
CA PRO A 212 -34.70 -20.32 19.36
C PRO A 212 -33.82 -20.77 20.54
N ALA A 213 -34.42 -20.96 21.71
CA ALA A 213 -33.70 -21.23 22.95
C ALA A 213 -32.86 -22.53 22.91
N GLU A 214 -33.36 -23.52 22.16
CA GLU A 214 -32.71 -24.82 21.94
C GLU A 214 -31.55 -24.77 20.95
N ARG A 215 -31.43 -23.69 20.19
CA ARG A 215 -30.38 -23.55 19.18
C ARG A 215 -29.08 -23.04 19.80
N PHE A 216 -27.97 -23.63 19.39
CA PHE A 216 -26.65 -23.19 19.83
C PHE A 216 -25.89 -22.52 18.68
N ILE A 217 -25.52 -21.27 18.86
CA ILE A 217 -24.69 -20.48 17.93
C ILE A 217 -23.48 -19.98 18.71
N ASN A 218 -22.31 -20.35 18.25
CA ASN A 218 -21.05 -19.83 18.78
C ASN A 218 -20.86 -18.37 18.36
N TYR A 219 -20.22 -17.59 19.23
CA TYR A 219 -19.80 -16.23 18.92
C TYR A 219 -18.39 -15.96 19.41
N ARG A 220 -17.66 -15.11 18.71
CA ARG A 220 -16.32 -14.68 19.08
C ARG A 220 -16.09 -13.24 18.66
N LEU A 221 -15.49 -12.42 19.52
CA LEU A 221 -14.94 -11.12 19.16
C LEU A 221 -13.49 -11.33 18.73
N VAL A 222 -13.24 -11.29 17.45
CA VAL A 222 -11.91 -11.45 16.85
C VAL A 222 -11.17 -10.12 16.91
N GLY A 223 -9.86 -10.12 17.14
CA GLY A 223 -9.04 -8.91 17.26
C GLY A 223 -9.07 -8.24 18.65
N ALA A 224 -9.74 -8.85 19.64
CA ALA A 224 -9.76 -8.34 21.01
C ALA A 224 -8.84 -9.15 21.93
N ALA A 225 -8.22 -8.48 22.89
CA ALA A 225 -7.73 -9.15 24.08
C ALA A 225 -8.92 -9.60 24.96
N GLU A 226 -8.78 -10.67 25.72
CA GLU A 226 -9.87 -11.27 26.50
C GLU A 226 -10.52 -10.28 27.48
N ASP A 227 -9.78 -9.31 27.98
CA ASP A 227 -10.23 -8.26 28.91
C ASP A 227 -11.04 -7.14 28.23
N ARG A 228 -11.17 -7.15 26.89
CA ARG A 228 -11.89 -6.13 26.10
C ARG A 228 -13.17 -6.64 25.45
N MET A 229 -13.78 -7.64 26.03
CA MET A 229 -15.10 -8.10 25.58
C MET A 229 -16.19 -7.05 25.86
N PRO A 230 -17.12 -6.79 24.92
CA PRO A 230 -18.26 -5.90 25.17
C PRO A 230 -19.14 -6.45 26.28
N ARG A 231 -19.92 -5.58 26.91
CA ARG A 231 -20.91 -6.01 27.89
C ARG A 231 -21.88 -6.99 27.23
N GLN A 232 -22.09 -8.13 27.87
CA GLN A 232 -22.98 -9.18 27.42
C GLN A 232 -24.16 -9.33 28.35
N SER A 233 -25.34 -9.59 27.78
CA SER A 233 -26.51 -10.01 28.51
C SER A 233 -27.31 -11.03 27.70
N ALA A 234 -28.02 -11.94 28.39
CA ALA A 234 -28.90 -12.91 27.79
C ALA A 234 -30.28 -12.85 28.47
N GLN A 235 -31.33 -12.87 27.66
CA GLN A 235 -32.71 -12.94 28.11
C GLN A 235 -33.42 -14.14 27.43
N TYR A 236 -34.18 -14.86 28.19
CA TYR A 236 -35.07 -15.91 27.67
C TYR A 236 -36.50 -15.40 27.70
N LYS A 237 -37.15 -15.40 26.55
CA LYS A 237 -38.52 -14.93 26.40
C LYS A 237 -39.20 -15.67 25.24
N ASP A 238 -40.44 -16.15 25.45
CA ASP A 238 -41.30 -16.75 24.40
C ASP A 238 -40.55 -17.88 23.61
N GLY A 239 -39.84 -18.77 24.33
CA GLY A 239 -39.07 -19.87 23.73
C GLY A 239 -37.83 -19.43 22.95
N ARG A 240 -37.40 -18.18 23.10
CA ARG A 240 -36.25 -17.61 22.42
C ARG A 240 -35.16 -17.18 23.41
N ARG A 241 -33.92 -17.24 22.97
CA ARG A 241 -32.75 -16.69 23.66
C ARG A 241 -32.32 -15.45 22.92
N ILE A 242 -32.31 -14.30 23.61
CA ILE A 242 -31.92 -13.01 23.07
C ILE A 242 -30.60 -12.60 23.74
N MET A 243 -29.52 -12.61 23.00
CA MET A 243 -28.20 -12.20 23.44
C MET A 243 -27.91 -10.78 22.96
N ARG A 244 -27.41 -9.92 23.87
CA ARG A 244 -27.01 -8.54 23.54
C ARG A 244 -25.54 -8.37 23.85
N PHE A 245 -24.85 -7.74 22.92
CA PHE A 245 -23.46 -7.32 23.01
C PHE A 245 -23.45 -5.81 22.84
N GLU A 246 -22.88 -5.09 23.80
CA GLU A 246 -23.01 -3.63 23.87
C GLU A 246 -21.71 -2.98 24.34
N GLU A 247 -21.34 -1.88 23.69
CA GLU A 247 -20.21 -1.04 24.11
C GLU A 247 -20.52 0.43 23.82
N ARG A 248 -20.06 1.32 24.69
CA ARG A 248 -20.26 2.76 24.56
C ARG A 248 -18.93 3.48 24.47
N GLN A 249 -18.94 4.64 23.80
CA GLN A 249 -17.77 5.51 23.68
C GLN A 249 -16.56 4.78 23.08
N LEU A 250 -16.76 4.13 21.93
CA LEU A 250 -15.70 3.48 21.20
C LEU A 250 -14.83 4.53 20.51
N GLU A 251 -13.53 4.43 20.75
CA GLU A 251 -12.53 5.23 20.05
C GLU A 251 -12.34 4.73 18.59
N PRO A 252 -11.96 5.59 17.66
CA PRO A 252 -11.67 5.19 16.30
C PRO A 252 -10.44 4.28 16.26
N VAL A 253 -10.48 3.28 15.38
CA VAL A 253 -9.32 2.44 15.09
C VAL A 253 -8.67 2.90 13.80
N LEU A 254 -7.44 3.38 13.90
CA LEU A 254 -6.61 3.70 12.75
C LEU A 254 -5.83 2.46 12.35
N LEU A 255 -6.05 2.01 11.11
CA LEU A 255 -5.39 0.83 10.58
C LEU A 255 -3.95 1.17 10.15
N GLU A 256 -2.98 0.45 10.69
CA GLU A 256 -1.59 0.55 10.28
C GLU A 256 -1.37 -0.15 8.95
N GLN A 257 -0.82 0.56 7.99
CA GLN A 257 -0.48 -0.02 6.69
C GLN A 257 0.58 -1.11 6.84
N TYR A 258 0.51 -2.10 5.95
CA TYR A 258 1.45 -3.22 5.93
C TYR A 258 1.53 -4.04 7.23
N ALA A 259 0.49 -4.09 8.04
CA ALA A 259 0.40 -5.09 9.09
C ALA A 259 0.28 -6.50 8.48
N PRO A 260 0.85 -7.54 9.10
CA PRO A 260 0.66 -8.91 8.64
C PRO A 260 -0.82 -9.29 8.59
N ASP A 261 -1.20 -10.12 7.64
CA ASP A 261 -2.59 -10.51 7.40
C ASP A 261 -3.19 -11.49 8.44
N ASP A 262 -2.37 -11.95 9.38
CA ASP A 262 -2.81 -12.69 10.57
C ASP A 262 -3.03 -11.79 11.80
N VAL A 263 -2.84 -10.47 11.65
CA VAL A 263 -3.08 -9.47 12.68
C VAL A 263 -4.40 -8.76 12.43
N GLU A 264 -5.37 -9.02 13.29
CA GLU A 264 -6.64 -8.27 13.26
C GLU A 264 -6.46 -6.95 14.00
N GLN A 265 -6.45 -5.85 13.25
CA GLN A 265 -6.24 -4.51 13.81
C GLN A 265 -7.54 -3.88 14.34
N ALA A 266 -8.69 -4.29 13.79
CA ALA A 266 -10.02 -3.84 14.20
C ALA A 266 -10.84 -5.03 14.67
N ARG A 267 -11.58 -4.87 15.75
CA ARG A 267 -12.43 -5.94 16.29
C ARG A 267 -13.64 -6.18 15.39
N TRP A 268 -14.04 -7.45 15.27
CA TRP A 268 -15.28 -7.85 14.61
C TRP A 268 -15.90 -9.07 15.29
N MET A 269 -17.21 -9.09 15.36
CA MET A 269 -17.94 -10.18 15.97
C MET A 269 -18.25 -11.25 14.92
N GLN A 270 -17.92 -12.49 15.20
CA GLN A 270 -18.24 -13.64 14.39
C GLN A 270 -19.32 -14.49 15.06
N PHE A 271 -20.28 -14.97 14.26
CA PHE A 271 -21.29 -15.92 14.67
C PHE A 271 -21.23 -17.13 13.73
N SER A 272 -21.24 -18.34 14.31
CA SER A 272 -21.26 -19.59 13.55
C SER A 272 -21.86 -20.69 14.38
N ASP A 273 -22.73 -21.50 13.79
CA ASP A 273 -23.29 -22.71 14.42
C ASP A 273 -22.55 -23.99 14.02
N PHE A 274 -21.48 -23.89 13.24
CA PHE A 274 -20.57 -25.02 13.06
C PHE A 274 -19.81 -25.30 14.36
N ALA A 275 -19.90 -26.55 14.84
CA ALA A 275 -19.28 -26.93 16.11
C ALA A 275 -17.73 -26.88 16.04
N ASP A 276 -17.19 -27.37 14.94
CA ASP A 276 -15.76 -27.52 14.71
C ASP A 276 -15.43 -27.57 13.21
N TRP A 277 -14.14 -27.68 12.89
CA TRP A 277 -13.69 -27.81 11.50
C TRP A 277 -14.09 -29.13 10.85
N ALA A 278 -14.37 -30.17 11.62
CA ALA A 278 -14.91 -31.44 11.11
C ALA A 278 -16.32 -31.27 10.56
N ALA A 279 -17.16 -30.46 11.22
CA ALA A 279 -18.50 -30.13 10.73
C ALA A 279 -18.43 -29.29 9.43
N VAL A 280 -17.51 -28.32 9.32
CA VAL A 280 -17.27 -27.57 8.07
C VAL A 280 -16.79 -28.52 6.97
N ASN A 281 -15.91 -29.47 7.29
CA ASN A 281 -15.45 -30.47 6.35
C ASN A 281 -16.57 -31.36 5.85
N SER A 282 -17.49 -31.80 6.75
CA SER A 282 -18.64 -32.62 6.36
C SER A 282 -19.56 -31.89 5.38
N TRP A 283 -19.86 -30.60 5.65
CA TRP A 283 -20.57 -29.74 4.73
C TRP A 283 -19.88 -29.62 3.37
N ALA A 284 -18.54 -29.40 3.37
CA ALA A 284 -17.78 -29.29 2.13
C ALA A 284 -17.74 -30.61 1.34
N LEU A 285 -17.65 -31.77 2.04
CA LEU A 285 -17.69 -33.08 1.40
C LEU A 285 -19.01 -33.33 0.63
N GLU A 286 -20.14 -32.86 1.14
CA GLU A 286 -21.43 -32.92 0.42
C GLU A 286 -21.42 -32.09 -0.84
N LEU A 287 -20.80 -30.90 -0.82
CA LEU A 287 -20.72 -30.04 -1.99
C LEU A 287 -19.80 -30.59 -3.07
N PHE A 288 -18.63 -31.13 -2.67
CA PHE A 288 -17.62 -31.70 -3.59
C PHE A 288 -17.87 -33.16 -3.94
N GLY A 289 -19.02 -33.70 -3.55
CA GLY A 289 -19.38 -35.12 -3.76
C GLY A 289 -19.86 -35.49 -5.16
N ALA A 290 -19.87 -34.57 -6.13
CA ALA A 290 -20.30 -34.84 -7.49
C ALA A 290 -19.46 -35.94 -8.15
N ARG A 291 -20.13 -37.02 -8.62
CA ARG A 291 -19.46 -38.12 -9.33
C ARG A 291 -19.42 -37.83 -10.83
N THR A 292 -18.35 -38.27 -11.46
CA THR A 292 -18.19 -38.17 -12.91
C THR A 292 -18.65 -39.48 -13.54
N ALA A 293 -19.50 -39.39 -14.57
CA ALA A 293 -19.93 -40.54 -15.31
C ALA A 293 -18.79 -41.24 -16.06
N PRO A 294 -18.84 -42.56 -16.25
CA PRO A 294 -17.84 -43.30 -17.01
C PRO A 294 -17.64 -42.70 -18.41
N GLY A 295 -16.38 -42.68 -18.88
CA GLY A 295 -16.01 -42.19 -20.21
C GLY A 295 -15.87 -40.68 -20.36
N VAL A 296 -16.45 -39.85 -19.50
CA VAL A 296 -16.38 -38.37 -19.59
C VAL A 296 -14.93 -37.85 -19.52
N LEU A 297 -14.09 -38.52 -18.75
CA LEU A 297 -12.70 -38.14 -18.55
C LEU A 297 -11.72 -38.77 -19.55
N ASP A 298 -12.15 -39.64 -20.48
CA ASP A 298 -11.23 -40.38 -21.34
C ASP A 298 -10.45 -39.46 -22.29
N ALA A 299 -11.11 -38.53 -22.92
CA ALA A 299 -10.45 -37.57 -23.81
C ALA A 299 -9.50 -36.60 -23.04
N PRO A 300 -9.92 -35.95 -21.93
CA PRO A 300 -9.05 -35.12 -21.12
C PRO A 300 -7.83 -35.85 -20.55
N LEU A 301 -7.96 -37.15 -20.21
CA LEU A 301 -6.89 -37.96 -19.60
C LEU A 301 -5.92 -38.56 -20.60
N ARG A 302 -6.13 -38.42 -21.91
CA ARG A 302 -5.30 -39.10 -22.94
C ARG A 302 -3.81 -38.77 -22.77
N ALA A 303 -3.46 -37.52 -22.60
CA ALA A 303 -2.06 -37.09 -22.43
C ALA A 303 -1.47 -37.57 -21.10
N ALA A 304 -2.28 -37.53 -20.01
CA ALA A 304 -1.82 -37.98 -18.69
C ALA A 304 -1.60 -39.51 -18.64
N ARG A 305 -2.49 -40.31 -19.29
CA ARG A 305 -2.33 -41.77 -19.38
C ARG A 305 -1.10 -42.19 -20.18
N ALA A 306 -0.65 -41.39 -21.14
CA ALA A 306 0.56 -41.61 -21.91
C ALA A 306 1.85 -41.20 -21.19
N ALA A 307 1.77 -40.49 -20.06
CA ALA A 307 2.93 -40.09 -19.29
C ALA A 307 3.60 -41.29 -18.59
N LYS A 308 4.93 -41.23 -18.46
CA LYS A 308 5.74 -42.36 -17.99
C LYS A 308 5.75 -42.53 -16.47
N THR A 309 5.59 -41.41 -15.75
CA THR A 309 5.63 -41.41 -14.26
C THR A 309 4.36 -40.85 -13.69
N ARG A 310 4.07 -41.20 -12.43
CA ARG A 310 2.94 -40.61 -11.68
C ARG A 310 3.06 -39.10 -11.55
N GLU A 311 4.26 -38.59 -11.34
CA GLU A 311 4.53 -37.15 -11.27
C GLU A 311 4.18 -36.44 -12.59
N GLU A 312 4.59 -37.00 -13.71
CA GLU A 312 4.21 -36.49 -15.04
C GLU A 312 2.71 -36.58 -15.29
N GLN A 313 2.03 -37.62 -14.80
CA GLN A 313 0.56 -37.72 -14.88
C GLN A 313 -0.12 -36.56 -14.15
N VAL A 314 0.32 -36.24 -12.93
CA VAL A 314 -0.19 -35.11 -12.15
C VAL A 314 0.07 -33.77 -12.89
N ALA A 315 1.29 -33.57 -13.39
CA ALA A 315 1.64 -32.36 -14.13
C ALA A 315 0.77 -32.20 -15.40
N LYS A 316 0.48 -33.29 -16.14
CA LYS A 316 -0.39 -33.26 -17.34
C LYS A 316 -1.86 -32.99 -17.00
N VAL A 317 -2.36 -33.51 -15.88
CA VAL A 317 -3.71 -33.17 -15.41
C VAL A 317 -3.78 -31.69 -15.05
N LEU A 318 -2.80 -31.19 -14.31
CA LEU A 318 -2.73 -29.78 -13.92
C LEU A 318 -2.66 -28.86 -15.16
N ASP A 319 -1.75 -29.18 -16.09
CA ASP A 319 -1.60 -28.44 -17.35
C ASP A 319 -2.91 -28.38 -18.14
N TYR A 320 -3.61 -29.50 -18.27
CA TYR A 320 -4.92 -29.54 -18.94
C TYR A 320 -5.94 -28.62 -18.27
N VAL A 321 -6.09 -28.72 -16.94
CA VAL A 321 -7.08 -27.95 -16.21
C VAL A 321 -6.72 -26.46 -16.20
N GLN A 322 -5.43 -26.12 -16.10
CA GLN A 322 -4.97 -24.73 -16.09
C GLN A 322 -5.17 -24.03 -17.45
N ASN A 323 -4.88 -24.73 -18.57
CA ASN A 323 -4.80 -24.10 -19.89
C ASN A 323 -6.03 -24.36 -20.78
N GLU A 324 -6.69 -25.52 -20.68
CA GLU A 324 -7.85 -25.86 -21.51
C GLU A 324 -9.19 -25.41 -20.90
N ILE A 325 -9.24 -25.13 -19.59
CA ILE A 325 -10.41 -24.65 -18.90
C ILE A 325 -10.18 -23.19 -18.49
N ARG A 326 -10.89 -22.25 -19.13
CA ARG A 326 -10.78 -20.82 -18.81
C ARG A 326 -11.25 -20.55 -17.39
N TYR A 327 -10.63 -19.63 -16.70
CA TYR A 327 -11.13 -19.16 -15.41
C TYR A 327 -12.30 -18.17 -15.65
N LEU A 328 -13.46 -18.52 -15.15
CA LEU A 328 -14.64 -17.68 -15.11
C LEU A 328 -15.50 -18.13 -13.95
N SER A 329 -15.74 -17.26 -12.99
CA SER A 329 -16.56 -17.55 -11.82
C SER A 329 -17.97 -17.00 -12.02
N VAL A 330 -18.97 -17.88 -11.92
CA VAL A 330 -20.38 -17.54 -11.80
C VAL A 330 -20.82 -17.98 -10.41
N SER A 331 -20.51 -17.16 -9.41
CA SER A 331 -20.66 -17.45 -7.97
C SER A 331 -22.04 -17.04 -7.45
N MET A 332 -23.12 -17.43 -8.15
CA MET A 332 -24.49 -17.10 -7.78
C MET A 332 -25.16 -18.24 -7.03
N GLY A 333 -25.97 -17.92 -6.04
CA GLY A 333 -26.72 -18.88 -5.24
C GLY A 333 -25.83 -20.01 -4.68
N GLU A 334 -26.23 -21.24 -4.84
CA GLU A 334 -25.47 -22.42 -4.38
C GLU A 334 -24.10 -22.53 -5.05
N ASN A 335 -23.95 -22.05 -6.30
CA ASN A 335 -22.68 -22.09 -7.01
C ASN A 335 -21.62 -21.14 -6.45
N SER A 336 -21.94 -20.33 -5.45
CA SER A 336 -20.92 -19.60 -4.70
C SER A 336 -19.92 -20.53 -4.00
N HIS A 337 -20.38 -21.73 -3.58
CA HIS A 337 -19.57 -22.72 -2.86
C HIS A 337 -19.68 -24.13 -3.47
N ARG A 338 -20.78 -24.48 -4.13
CA ARG A 338 -20.97 -25.77 -4.80
C ARG A 338 -20.30 -25.75 -6.17
N PRO A 339 -19.33 -26.64 -6.45
CA PRO A 339 -18.75 -26.75 -7.78
C PRO A 339 -19.73 -27.36 -8.78
N PHE A 340 -19.62 -26.96 -10.02
CA PHE A 340 -20.31 -27.64 -11.12
C PHE A 340 -19.72 -29.03 -11.37
N PRO A 341 -20.55 -30.01 -11.79
CA PRO A 341 -20.05 -31.33 -12.14
C PRO A 341 -18.96 -31.30 -13.21
N PRO A 342 -17.92 -32.15 -13.16
CA PRO A 342 -16.82 -32.19 -14.13
C PRO A 342 -17.29 -32.26 -15.59
N ALA A 343 -18.33 -33.05 -15.90
CA ALA A 343 -18.89 -33.12 -17.25
C ALA A 343 -19.33 -31.76 -17.79
N GLN A 344 -19.99 -30.97 -16.98
CA GLN A 344 -20.48 -29.64 -17.35
C GLN A 344 -19.32 -28.64 -17.51
N VAL A 345 -18.28 -28.73 -16.69
CA VAL A 345 -17.07 -27.90 -16.81
C VAL A 345 -16.32 -28.21 -18.11
N LEU A 346 -16.20 -29.49 -18.45
CA LEU A 346 -15.58 -29.93 -19.71
C LEU A 346 -16.37 -29.48 -20.95
N GLU A 347 -17.70 -29.55 -20.90
CA GLU A 347 -18.59 -29.09 -21.97
C GLU A 347 -18.46 -27.59 -22.22
N ARG A 348 -18.49 -26.78 -21.13
CA ARG A 348 -18.45 -25.31 -21.19
C ARG A 348 -17.06 -24.75 -21.45
N ARG A 349 -16.00 -25.50 -21.16
CA ARG A 349 -14.61 -25.07 -21.24
C ARG A 349 -14.27 -23.87 -20.34
N TYR A 350 -15.05 -23.66 -19.28
CA TYR A 350 -14.76 -22.69 -18.24
C TYR A 350 -15.26 -23.17 -16.88
N GLY A 351 -14.68 -22.61 -15.83
CA GLY A 351 -15.04 -22.82 -14.44
C GLY A 351 -14.16 -22.00 -13.51
N ASP A 352 -14.59 -21.86 -12.28
CA ASP A 352 -13.82 -21.16 -11.26
C ASP A 352 -12.93 -22.10 -10.42
N CYS A 353 -12.40 -21.59 -9.29
CA CYS A 353 -11.46 -22.33 -8.44
C CYS A 353 -12.02 -23.69 -7.98
N LYS A 354 -13.25 -23.74 -7.51
CA LYS A 354 -13.87 -24.98 -7.01
C LYS A 354 -14.21 -25.95 -8.15
N ASP A 355 -14.64 -25.45 -9.31
CA ASP A 355 -14.93 -26.24 -10.50
C ASP A 355 -13.67 -26.92 -11.03
N LYS A 356 -12.61 -26.12 -11.19
CA LYS A 356 -11.32 -26.60 -11.69
C LYS A 356 -10.66 -27.55 -10.68
N SER A 357 -10.83 -27.31 -9.38
CA SER A 357 -10.32 -28.20 -8.33
C SER A 357 -11.06 -29.54 -8.34
N LEU A 358 -12.38 -29.56 -8.42
CA LEU A 358 -13.14 -30.81 -8.50
C LEU A 358 -12.83 -31.59 -9.79
N LEU A 359 -12.69 -30.89 -10.92
CA LEU A 359 -12.28 -31.53 -12.17
C LEU A 359 -10.88 -32.16 -12.05
N ALA A 360 -9.90 -31.42 -11.51
CA ALA A 360 -8.56 -31.94 -11.31
C ALA A 360 -8.51 -33.16 -10.37
N VAL A 361 -9.24 -33.09 -9.25
CA VAL A 361 -9.37 -34.21 -8.30
C VAL A 361 -10.01 -35.44 -8.98
N SER A 362 -11.06 -35.23 -9.77
CA SER A 362 -11.74 -36.30 -10.50
C SER A 362 -10.82 -36.97 -11.53
N MET A 363 -10.04 -36.18 -12.27
CA MET A 363 -9.06 -36.68 -13.24
C MET A 363 -7.92 -37.45 -12.55
N LEU A 364 -7.38 -36.95 -11.44
CA LEU A 364 -6.33 -37.61 -10.68
C LEU A 364 -6.81 -38.94 -10.07
N ARG A 365 -8.01 -38.97 -9.48
CA ARG A 365 -8.61 -40.18 -8.94
C ARG A 365 -8.88 -41.23 -10.02
N ALA A 366 -9.28 -40.83 -11.23
CA ALA A 366 -9.44 -41.73 -12.36
C ALA A 366 -8.11 -42.35 -12.87
N LEU A 367 -6.97 -41.77 -12.49
CA LEU A 367 -5.63 -42.35 -12.68
C LEU A 367 -5.14 -43.14 -11.47
N GLY A 368 -5.97 -43.31 -10.42
CA GLY A 368 -5.60 -43.99 -9.17
C GLY A 368 -4.59 -43.20 -8.33
N ILE A 369 -4.60 -41.86 -8.46
CA ILE A 369 -3.78 -40.93 -7.67
C ILE A 369 -4.64 -40.35 -6.58
N GLU A 370 -4.15 -40.39 -5.33
CA GLU A 370 -4.83 -39.83 -4.18
C GLU A 370 -4.85 -38.30 -4.24
N ALA A 371 -6.05 -37.70 -4.31
CA ALA A 371 -6.22 -36.28 -4.42
C ALA A 371 -7.50 -35.79 -3.71
N TYR A 372 -7.45 -34.59 -3.15
CA TYR A 372 -8.52 -33.98 -2.39
C TYR A 372 -8.67 -32.49 -2.70
N PRO A 373 -9.90 -31.94 -2.70
CA PRO A 373 -10.10 -30.49 -2.71
C PRO A 373 -9.57 -29.88 -1.40
N VAL A 374 -9.14 -28.64 -1.47
CA VAL A 374 -8.61 -27.89 -0.32
C VAL A 374 -9.21 -26.50 -0.33
N LEU A 375 -9.84 -26.10 0.76
CA LEU A 375 -10.33 -24.74 0.95
C LEU A 375 -9.25 -23.87 1.58
N VAL A 376 -9.02 -22.69 1.02
CA VAL A 376 -7.97 -21.76 1.43
C VAL A 376 -8.49 -20.33 1.47
N SER A 377 -7.98 -19.54 2.41
CA SER A 377 -8.17 -18.09 2.40
C SER A 377 -7.02 -17.40 1.68
N THR A 378 -7.30 -16.55 0.71
CA THR A 378 -6.30 -15.73 0.04
C THR A 378 -6.00 -14.43 0.79
N THR A 379 -6.83 -14.09 1.78
CA THR A 379 -6.74 -12.85 2.56
C THR A 379 -6.25 -13.06 4.00
N THR A 380 -6.56 -14.21 4.62
CA THR A 380 -6.14 -14.53 5.98
C THR A 380 -5.24 -15.77 5.95
N HIS A 381 -3.97 -15.64 6.30
CA HIS A 381 -3.00 -16.71 6.14
C HIS A 381 -2.91 -17.65 7.35
N LYS A 382 -2.50 -17.08 8.50
CA LYS A 382 -2.22 -17.85 9.73
C LYS A 382 -3.27 -17.63 10.80
N GLY A 383 -4.16 -16.65 10.59
CA GLY A 383 -5.16 -16.23 11.56
C GLY A 383 -6.39 -17.14 11.67
N LEU A 384 -6.52 -18.20 10.84
CA LEU A 384 -7.71 -19.06 10.84
C LEU A 384 -7.89 -19.84 12.14
N ALA A 385 -6.82 -20.07 12.91
CA ALA A 385 -6.92 -20.67 14.24
C ALA A 385 -7.60 -19.74 15.27
N ASN A 386 -7.65 -18.44 15.00
CA ASN A 386 -8.20 -17.43 15.91
C ASN A 386 -9.68 -17.10 15.62
N VAL A 387 -10.28 -17.71 14.61
CA VAL A 387 -11.68 -17.49 14.23
C VAL A 387 -12.51 -18.75 14.51
N LEU A 388 -13.83 -18.61 14.57
CA LEU A 388 -14.73 -19.75 14.68
C LEU A 388 -14.71 -20.57 13.38
N PRO A 389 -14.93 -21.91 13.45
CA PRO A 389 -15.17 -22.72 12.29
C PRO A 389 -16.31 -22.18 11.46
N SER A 390 -16.02 -21.84 10.19
CA SER A 390 -16.99 -21.30 9.27
C SER A 390 -16.50 -21.45 7.82
N PRO A 391 -17.36 -21.84 6.88
CA PRO A 391 -17.02 -21.82 5.46
C PRO A 391 -16.75 -20.41 4.91
N LEU A 392 -17.29 -19.35 5.54
CA LEU A 392 -17.11 -17.95 5.10
C LEU A 392 -15.66 -17.43 5.21
N VAL A 393 -14.80 -18.12 5.94
CA VAL A 393 -13.38 -17.72 6.06
C VAL A 393 -12.56 -18.11 4.84
N PHE A 394 -13.06 -19.00 3.99
CA PHE A 394 -12.42 -19.45 2.77
C PHE A 394 -12.99 -18.72 1.55
N ASN A 395 -12.13 -18.35 0.63
CA ASN A 395 -12.54 -17.67 -0.61
C ASN A 395 -11.90 -18.29 -1.86
N HIS A 396 -11.14 -19.39 -1.72
CA HIS A 396 -10.49 -20.05 -2.82
C HIS A 396 -10.40 -21.58 -2.59
N ALA A 397 -10.30 -22.34 -3.69
CA ALA A 397 -10.17 -23.78 -3.66
C ALA A 397 -9.00 -24.23 -4.52
N ILE A 398 -8.18 -25.14 -3.98
CA ILE A 398 -7.04 -25.77 -4.63
C ILE A 398 -7.07 -27.29 -4.45
N VAL A 399 -6.01 -27.99 -4.81
CA VAL A 399 -5.95 -29.45 -4.76
C VAL A 399 -4.76 -29.92 -3.91
N GLN A 400 -5.00 -30.85 -2.97
CA GLN A 400 -3.96 -31.65 -2.35
C GLN A 400 -3.78 -32.94 -3.14
N VAL A 401 -2.53 -33.32 -3.40
CA VAL A 401 -2.15 -34.59 -4.05
C VAL A 401 -1.17 -35.31 -3.13
N VAL A 402 -1.44 -36.60 -2.88
CA VAL A 402 -0.53 -37.46 -2.14
C VAL A 402 0.12 -38.46 -3.13
N LEU A 403 1.44 -38.35 -3.27
CA LEU A 403 2.19 -39.15 -4.21
C LEU A 403 3.48 -39.64 -3.58
N ASP A 404 3.68 -40.98 -3.54
CA ASP A 404 4.86 -41.66 -2.96
C ASP A 404 5.21 -41.13 -1.55
N GLY A 405 4.19 -41.00 -0.70
CA GLY A 405 4.32 -40.49 0.67
C GLY A 405 4.58 -38.97 0.81
N LYS A 406 4.65 -38.21 -0.30
CA LYS A 406 4.80 -36.75 -0.31
C LYS A 406 3.47 -36.08 -0.59
N THR A 407 3.24 -34.97 0.06
CA THR A 407 2.05 -34.15 -0.14
C THR A 407 2.39 -32.90 -0.93
N TYR A 408 1.63 -32.68 -1.99
CA TYR A 408 1.72 -31.49 -2.84
C TYR A 408 0.41 -30.69 -2.76
N TYR A 409 0.50 -29.36 -2.84
CA TYR A 409 -0.65 -28.47 -2.95
C TYR A 409 -0.56 -27.74 -4.29
N LEU A 410 -1.55 -27.95 -5.15
CA LEU A 410 -1.55 -27.50 -6.52
C LEU A 410 -2.76 -26.60 -6.77
N ASP A 411 -2.55 -25.46 -7.42
CA ASP A 411 -3.62 -24.53 -7.75
C ASP A 411 -4.01 -24.64 -9.23
N PRO A 412 -5.13 -25.27 -9.55
CA PRO A 412 -5.57 -25.46 -10.94
C PRO A 412 -6.04 -24.15 -11.61
N THR A 413 -6.11 -23.04 -10.89
CA THR A 413 -6.48 -21.73 -11.45
C THR A 413 -5.27 -20.96 -11.97
N ARG A 414 -4.07 -21.27 -11.50
CA ARG A 414 -2.84 -20.65 -11.96
C ARG A 414 -2.50 -21.09 -13.38
N ARG A 415 -1.73 -20.26 -14.07
CA ARG A 415 -1.21 -20.57 -15.40
C ARG A 415 0.31 -20.50 -15.39
N GLY A 416 0.94 -21.06 -16.38
CA GLY A 416 2.39 -20.99 -16.52
C GLY A 416 3.18 -21.98 -15.66
N GLN A 417 2.53 -22.96 -15.01
CA GLN A 417 3.17 -24.01 -14.22
C GLN A 417 3.45 -25.25 -15.07
N TYR A 418 4.69 -25.68 -15.06
CA TYR A 418 5.15 -26.84 -15.85
C TYR A 418 6.23 -27.61 -15.08
N GLY A 419 6.58 -28.80 -15.61
CA GLY A 419 7.72 -29.56 -15.17
C GLY A 419 7.48 -30.32 -13.85
N LYS A 420 8.52 -30.37 -13.01
CA LYS A 420 8.51 -31.14 -11.77
C LYS A 420 7.63 -30.49 -10.71
N LEU A 421 6.79 -31.26 -10.03
CA LEU A 421 5.89 -30.75 -8.99
C LEU A 421 6.61 -29.98 -7.88
N GLN A 422 7.81 -30.43 -7.50
CA GLN A 422 8.62 -29.78 -6.45
C GLN A 422 9.21 -28.43 -6.90
N ALA A 423 9.34 -28.19 -8.20
CA ALA A 423 9.83 -26.94 -8.75
C ALA A 423 8.69 -25.92 -9.01
N MET A 424 7.43 -26.34 -8.98
CA MET A 424 6.29 -25.46 -9.16
C MET A 424 6.20 -24.45 -8.01
N GLY A 425 5.87 -23.20 -8.34
CA GLY A 425 5.72 -22.14 -7.38
C GLY A 425 4.53 -22.38 -6.44
N GLN A 426 4.74 -22.15 -5.14
CA GLN A 426 3.72 -22.32 -4.11
C GLN A 426 3.24 -20.95 -3.61
N SER A 427 2.15 -20.43 -4.21
CA SER A 427 1.57 -19.13 -3.85
C SER A 427 0.83 -19.13 -2.50
N HIS A 428 0.53 -20.29 -1.96
CA HIS A 428 -0.19 -20.47 -0.71
C HIS A 428 0.68 -21.02 0.42
N ALA A 429 2.00 -20.98 0.28
CA ALA A 429 2.94 -21.44 1.31
C ALA A 429 2.68 -20.79 2.67
N GLY A 430 2.73 -21.60 3.74
CA GLY A 430 2.52 -21.16 5.11
C GLY A 430 1.07 -20.90 5.51
N ARG A 431 0.09 -21.02 4.58
CA ARG A 431 -1.33 -20.80 4.88
C ARG A 431 -1.96 -21.98 5.62
N GLN A 432 -2.90 -21.67 6.50
CA GLN A 432 -3.80 -22.67 7.09
C GLN A 432 -4.94 -22.95 6.11
N VAL A 433 -5.27 -24.23 5.94
CA VAL A 433 -6.23 -24.72 4.94
C VAL A 433 -7.09 -25.84 5.51
N LEU A 434 -8.27 -26.06 4.94
CA LEU A 434 -9.11 -27.20 5.23
C LEU A 434 -9.03 -28.20 4.06
N VAL A 435 -8.46 -29.37 4.29
CA VAL A 435 -8.42 -30.47 3.32
C VAL A 435 -9.76 -31.22 3.35
N VAL A 436 -10.50 -31.18 2.24
CA VAL A 436 -11.85 -31.76 2.14
C VAL A 436 -11.73 -33.25 1.84
N LYS A 437 -11.60 -34.04 2.92
CA LYS A 437 -11.50 -35.51 2.86
C LYS A 437 -12.20 -36.17 4.06
N PRO A 438 -12.66 -37.46 3.95
CA PRO A 438 -13.19 -38.16 5.08
C PRO A 438 -12.20 -38.19 6.27
N GLY A 439 -12.71 -37.91 7.46
CA GLY A 439 -11.92 -37.98 8.69
C GLY A 439 -11.08 -36.74 9.01
N THR A 440 -11.15 -35.62 8.21
CA THR A 440 -10.51 -34.36 8.58
C THR A 440 -11.15 -33.78 9.83
N GLN A 441 -10.34 -33.50 10.86
CA GLN A 441 -10.78 -32.98 12.16
C GLN A 441 -10.42 -31.50 12.36
N GLY A 442 -9.48 -30.94 11.58
CA GLY A 442 -8.96 -29.60 11.79
C GLY A 442 -8.25 -29.02 10.57
N LEU A 443 -7.65 -27.86 10.75
CA LEU A 443 -6.88 -27.19 9.73
C LEU A 443 -5.51 -27.87 9.55
N SER A 444 -5.01 -27.86 8.33
CA SER A 444 -3.64 -28.22 7.96
C SER A 444 -2.88 -26.96 7.55
N THR A 445 -1.53 -27.00 7.59
CA THR A 445 -0.71 -25.89 7.09
C THR A 445 0.02 -26.33 5.81
N ILE A 446 -0.05 -25.55 4.77
CA ILE A 446 0.77 -25.74 3.57
C ILE A 446 2.23 -25.47 3.95
N PRO A 447 3.18 -26.37 3.65
CA PRO A 447 4.59 -26.16 3.98
C PRO A 447 5.10 -24.81 3.44
N ALA A 448 5.89 -24.11 4.22
CA ALA A 448 6.56 -22.89 3.79
C ALA A 448 7.56 -23.21 2.66
N ALA A 449 7.79 -22.25 1.78
CA ALA A 449 8.85 -22.38 0.78
C ALA A 449 10.22 -22.47 1.48
N ALA A 450 11.17 -23.18 0.86
CA ALA A 450 12.52 -23.27 1.39
C ALA A 450 13.19 -21.88 1.46
N PRO A 451 13.83 -21.51 2.58
CA PRO A 451 14.32 -20.15 2.81
C PRO A 451 15.38 -19.65 1.84
N HIS A 452 16.03 -20.54 1.09
CA HIS A 452 17.19 -20.22 0.25
C HIS A 452 16.93 -20.35 -1.25
N THR A 453 15.67 -20.41 -1.68
CA THR A 453 15.35 -20.45 -3.11
C THR A 453 15.61 -19.07 -3.71
N LEU A 454 16.49 -18.99 -4.72
CA LEU A 454 16.73 -17.74 -5.45
C LEU A 454 15.46 -17.37 -6.23
N LEU A 455 14.83 -16.27 -5.88
CA LEU A 455 13.58 -15.80 -6.49
C LEU A 455 13.82 -14.83 -7.63
N ASN A 456 14.89 -14.01 -7.55
CA ASN A 456 15.14 -12.94 -8.52
C ASN A 456 16.63 -12.59 -8.59
N ARG A 457 17.24 -12.80 -9.76
CA ARG A 457 18.60 -12.38 -10.05
C ARG A 457 18.62 -11.43 -11.25
N ARG A 458 19.38 -10.34 -11.13
CA ARG A 458 19.59 -9.40 -12.23
C ARG A 458 21.07 -9.15 -12.44
N SER A 459 21.54 -9.33 -13.65
CA SER A 459 22.89 -8.95 -14.04
C SER A 459 22.88 -7.86 -15.09
N GLU A 460 23.81 -6.92 -14.99
CA GLU A 460 24.00 -5.80 -15.91
C GLU A 460 25.50 -5.71 -16.28
N ARG A 461 25.80 -5.85 -17.54
CA ARG A 461 27.17 -5.77 -18.06
C ARG A 461 27.29 -4.61 -19.02
N PHE A 462 27.99 -3.59 -18.59
CA PHE A 462 28.33 -2.42 -19.40
C PHE A 462 29.67 -2.61 -20.04
N THR A 463 29.76 -2.38 -21.36
CA THR A 463 31.01 -2.33 -22.11
C THR A 463 31.16 -0.94 -22.71
N VAL A 464 32.21 -0.24 -22.28
CA VAL A 464 32.53 1.13 -22.70
C VAL A 464 33.76 1.06 -23.59
N THR A 465 33.59 1.39 -24.86
CA THR A 465 34.72 1.41 -25.84
C THR A 465 35.48 2.73 -25.85
N ALA A 466 34.78 3.84 -25.55
CA ALA A 466 35.35 5.18 -25.34
C ALA A 466 34.39 5.99 -24.48
N MET A 467 34.88 6.92 -23.67
CA MET A 467 34.10 7.66 -22.68
C MET A 467 33.07 8.61 -23.32
N ASP A 468 33.26 9.00 -24.57
CA ASP A 468 32.41 9.87 -25.37
C ASP A 468 31.45 9.13 -26.29
N LYS A 469 31.46 7.78 -26.28
CA LYS A 469 30.58 6.95 -27.09
C LYS A 469 29.52 6.23 -26.29
N PRO A 470 28.40 5.86 -26.91
CA PRO A 470 27.39 5.04 -26.25
C PRO A 470 27.98 3.74 -25.71
N ALA A 471 27.64 3.39 -24.48
CA ALA A 471 28.01 2.10 -23.90
C ALA A 471 27.05 0.99 -24.36
N GLU A 472 27.55 -0.22 -24.54
CA GLU A 472 26.71 -1.41 -24.69
C GLU A 472 26.34 -1.90 -23.30
N LEU A 473 25.05 -2.15 -23.08
CA LEU A 473 24.50 -2.80 -21.87
C LEU A 473 23.84 -4.12 -22.25
N VAL A 474 24.30 -5.21 -21.65
CA VAL A 474 23.59 -6.49 -21.65
C VAL A 474 22.96 -6.67 -20.27
N GLN A 475 21.64 -6.65 -20.22
CA GLN A 475 20.86 -6.89 -19.02
C GLN A 475 20.22 -8.27 -19.10
N ARG A 476 20.41 -9.09 -18.05
CA ARG A 476 19.77 -10.40 -17.90
C ARG A 476 19.05 -10.45 -16.55
N SER A 477 17.79 -10.84 -16.59
CA SER A 477 16.97 -11.09 -15.39
C SER A 477 16.58 -12.55 -15.36
N GLU A 478 16.84 -13.23 -14.23
CA GLU A 478 16.52 -14.64 -14.02
C GLU A 478 15.58 -14.76 -12.83
N MET A 479 14.52 -15.53 -12.98
CA MET A 479 13.48 -15.72 -12.00
C MET A 479 13.19 -17.21 -11.83
N SER A 480 12.75 -17.60 -10.62
CA SER A 480 12.33 -18.98 -10.34
C SER A 480 10.98 -19.02 -9.61
N GLY A 481 10.36 -20.20 -9.59
CA GLY A 481 9.13 -20.46 -8.88
C GLY A 481 7.96 -19.57 -9.33
N VAL A 482 7.24 -18.98 -8.39
CA VAL A 482 6.05 -18.14 -8.65
C VAL A 482 6.36 -16.99 -9.60
N THR A 483 7.49 -16.30 -9.41
CA THR A 483 7.87 -15.15 -10.24
C THR A 483 8.17 -15.56 -11.69
N ALA A 484 8.78 -16.72 -11.90
CA ALA A 484 9.00 -17.28 -13.26
C ALA A 484 7.67 -17.60 -13.96
N GLU A 485 6.71 -18.17 -13.23
CA GLU A 485 5.37 -18.50 -13.72
C GLU A 485 4.60 -17.24 -14.12
N GLU A 486 4.64 -16.20 -13.30
CA GLU A 486 3.99 -14.91 -13.57
C GLU A 486 4.62 -14.21 -14.79
N MET A 487 5.95 -14.18 -14.88
CA MET A 487 6.64 -13.62 -16.05
C MET A 487 6.31 -14.39 -17.34
N ARG A 488 6.26 -15.72 -17.28
CA ARG A 488 5.88 -16.57 -18.41
C ARG A 488 4.49 -16.24 -18.94
N VAL A 489 3.52 -16.07 -18.03
CA VAL A 489 2.14 -15.69 -18.38
C VAL A 489 2.08 -14.28 -18.93
N ALA A 490 2.77 -13.33 -18.32
CA ALA A 490 2.81 -11.94 -18.76
C ALA A 490 3.38 -11.83 -20.18
N VAL A 491 4.52 -12.47 -20.43
CA VAL A 491 5.17 -12.46 -21.76
C VAL A 491 4.30 -13.17 -22.81
N ALA A 492 3.67 -14.29 -22.47
CA ALA A 492 2.78 -15.00 -23.39
C ALA A 492 1.53 -14.19 -23.78
N GLY A 493 1.12 -13.25 -22.96
CA GLY A 493 -0.01 -12.34 -23.22
C GLY A 493 0.35 -11.13 -24.10
N MET A 494 1.62 -10.94 -24.47
CA MET A 494 2.09 -9.77 -25.20
C MET A 494 2.53 -10.10 -26.62
N SER A 495 2.30 -9.17 -27.53
CA SER A 495 2.98 -9.16 -28.81
C SER A 495 4.47 -8.80 -28.64
N LYS A 496 5.33 -9.19 -29.61
CA LYS A 496 6.74 -8.78 -29.62
C LYS A 496 6.93 -7.25 -29.50
N GLN A 497 6.03 -6.48 -30.13
CA GLN A 497 6.09 -5.02 -30.10
C GLN A 497 5.75 -4.45 -28.71
N GLU A 498 4.74 -4.99 -28.04
CA GLU A 498 4.37 -4.58 -26.67
C GLU A 498 5.48 -4.92 -25.69
N LEU A 499 6.04 -6.13 -25.79
CA LEU A 499 7.17 -6.53 -24.96
C LEU A 499 8.37 -5.59 -25.17
N ARG A 500 8.70 -5.27 -26.43
CA ARG A 500 9.76 -4.31 -26.76
C ARG A 500 9.51 -2.95 -26.12
N LYS A 501 8.31 -2.37 -26.31
CA LYS A 501 7.93 -1.07 -25.71
C LYS A 501 8.02 -1.08 -24.19
N ALA A 502 7.66 -2.18 -23.54
CA ALA A 502 7.76 -2.32 -22.09
C ALA A 502 9.20 -2.22 -21.60
N TYR A 503 10.12 -2.92 -22.25
CA TYR A 503 11.54 -2.90 -21.89
C TYR A 503 12.20 -1.57 -22.25
N GLU A 504 11.86 -0.94 -23.38
CA GLU A 504 12.32 0.40 -23.76
C GLU A 504 11.85 1.45 -22.73
N GLY A 505 10.56 1.46 -22.36
CA GLY A 505 10.01 2.37 -21.38
C GLY A 505 10.58 2.17 -19.98
N GLY A 506 10.87 0.92 -19.59
CA GLY A 506 11.53 0.60 -18.33
C GLY A 506 12.96 1.15 -18.28
N MET A 507 13.72 0.98 -19.35
CA MET A 507 15.11 1.44 -19.44
C MET A 507 15.23 2.97 -19.55
N ALA A 508 14.33 3.63 -20.29
CA ALA A 508 14.32 5.08 -20.45
C ALA A 508 14.11 5.84 -19.12
N ARG A 509 13.52 5.22 -18.12
CA ARG A 509 13.41 5.80 -16.75
C ARG A 509 14.74 5.84 -16.00
N ARG A 510 15.68 4.94 -16.35
CA ARG A 510 17.01 4.86 -15.72
C ARG A 510 18.08 5.59 -16.52
N TYR A 511 18.09 5.35 -17.83
CA TYR A 511 19.02 5.94 -18.77
C TYR A 511 18.22 6.58 -19.89
N ALA A 512 18.11 7.90 -19.85
CA ALA A 512 17.46 8.65 -20.92
C ALA A 512 18.15 8.33 -22.28
N GLU A 513 17.38 8.23 -23.33
CA GLU A 513 17.86 7.95 -24.69
C GLU A 513 18.46 6.53 -24.90
N ALA A 514 18.40 5.64 -23.90
CA ALA A 514 18.80 4.26 -24.11
C ALA A 514 17.94 3.58 -25.18
N GLN A 515 18.55 2.91 -26.13
CA GLN A 515 17.89 2.25 -27.26
C GLN A 515 18.07 0.75 -27.17
N LEU A 516 16.97 0.00 -27.25
CA LEU A 516 17.01 -1.45 -27.30
C LEU A 516 17.59 -1.94 -28.63
N GLN A 517 18.59 -2.80 -28.55
CA GLN A 517 19.32 -3.36 -29.68
C GLN A 517 18.93 -4.82 -29.90
N GLY A 518 18.61 -5.17 -31.16
CA GLY A 518 18.28 -6.54 -31.55
C GLY A 518 16.95 -7.04 -30.96
N GLU A 519 16.85 -8.36 -30.80
CA GLU A 519 15.68 -9.05 -30.24
C GLU A 519 15.87 -9.31 -28.74
N ILE A 520 14.75 -9.33 -28.00
CA ILE A 520 14.70 -9.77 -26.61
C ILE A 520 14.82 -11.29 -26.60
N LYS A 521 15.82 -11.82 -25.93
CA LYS A 521 15.97 -13.26 -25.73
C LYS A 521 15.19 -13.72 -24.52
N LEU A 522 14.38 -14.76 -24.72
CA LEU A 522 13.57 -15.40 -23.71
C LEU A 522 14.04 -16.85 -23.56
N GLU A 523 14.36 -17.24 -22.33
CA GLU A 523 14.76 -18.61 -21.99
C GLU A 523 13.77 -19.15 -20.95
N ASP A 524 13.00 -20.17 -21.35
CA ASP A 524 11.97 -20.80 -20.53
C ASP A 524 12.37 -22.23 -20.20
N ASP A 525 13.01 -22.43 -19.03
CA ASP A 525 13.27 -23.78 -18.51
C ASP A 525 12.04 -24.24 -17.70
N ARG A 526 11.13 -24.89 -18.39
CA ARG A 526 9.91 -25.42 -17.79
C ARG A 526 10.13 -26.58 -16.84
N ILE A 527 11.27 -27.31 -16.96
CA ILE A 527 11.58 -28.47 -16.10
C ILE A 527 11.97 -27.99 -14.70
N ASN A 528 12.83 -26.99 -14.63
CA ASN A 528 13.32 -26.44 -13.35
C ASN A 528 12.52 -25.22 -12.90
N ASN A 529 11.50 -24.83 -13.65
CA ASN A 529 10.64 -23.66 -13.38
C ASN A 529 11.44 -22.37 -13.21
N THR A 530 12.35 -22.11 -14.15
CA THR A 530 13.07 -20.85 -14.25
C THR A 530 12.73 -20.13 -15.54
N TYR A 531 12.79 -18.82 -15.52
CA TYR A 531 12.54 -17.95 -16.66
C TYR A 531 13.59 -16.85 -16.71
N ALA A 532 14.24 -16.68 -17.86
CA ALA A 532 15.20 -15.63 -18.03
C ALA A 532 14.90 -14.76 -19.23
N VAL A 533 15.17 -13.46 -19.07
CA VAL A 533 15.04 -12.45 -20.12
C VAL A 533 16.37 -11.72 -20.28
N GLU A 534 16.96 -11.77 -21.49
CA GLU A 534 18.16 -11.01 -21.84
C GLU A 534 17.82 -9.94 -22.86
N VAL A 535 18.24 -8.71 -22.58
CA VAL A 535 18.01 -7.54 -23.42
C VAL A 535 19.31 -6.77 -23.58
N ARG A 536 19.57 -6.29 -24.79
CA ARG A 536 20.73 -5.46 -25.12
C ARG A 536 20.30 -4.03 -25.38
N TYR A 537 21.08 -3.08 -24.90
CA TYR A 537 20.84 -1.65 -25.09
C TYR A 537 22.12 -0.94 -25.53
N SER A 538 21.95 0.08 -26.35
CA SER A 538 22.91 1.16 -26.53
C SER A 538 22.53 2.29 -25.56
N VAL A 539 23.46 2.68 -24.68
CA VAL A 539 23.21 3.67 -23.63
C VAL A 539 24.11 4.89 -23.91
N PRO A 540 23.57 5.92 -24.59
CA PRO A 540 24.28 7.20 -24.71
C PRO A 540 24.39 7.89 -23.36
N ASN A 541 25.41 8.71 -23.17
CA ASN A 541 25.56 9.53 -21.97
C ASN A 541 25.52 8.73 -20.67
N LEU A 542 26.13 7.52 -20.64
CA LEU A 542 26.21 6.69 -19.43
C LEU A 542 26.91 7.39 -18.30
N PHE A 543 27.91 8.20 -18.60
CA PHE A 543 28.72 8.93 -17.64
C PHE A 543 28.39 10.42 -17.62
N SER A 544 28.56 11.01 -16.44
CA SER A 544 28.64 12.47 -16.24
C SER A 544 30.08 12.83 -15.90
N ASP A 545 30.55 13.99 -16.34
CA ASP A 545 31.87 14.50 -15.97
C ASP A 545 31.92 14.81 -14.46
N MET A 546 33.02 14.48 -13.83
CA MET A 546 33.30 14.93 -12.48
C MET A 546 33.59 16.44 -12.48
N ARG A 547 33.10 17.15 -11.45
CA ARG A 547 33.20 18.62 -11.34
C ARG A 547 34.62 19.20 -11.44
N ASN A 548 35.56 18.48 -10.90
CA ASN A 548 36.97 18.86 -10.90
C ASN A 548 37.69 18.49 -12.22
N GLY A 549 36.99 17.89 -13.16
CA GLY A 549 37.56 17.41 -14.42
C GLY A 549 38.48 16.19 -14.27
N GLU A 550 38.52 15.56 -13.09
CA GLU A 550 39.43 14.42 -12.79
C GLU A 550 38.96 13.10 -13.40
N GLY A 551 37.72 13.02 -13.89
CA GLY A 551 37.18 11.78 -14.40
C GLY A 551 35.71 11.83 -14.71
N TRP A 552 35.11 10.67 -14.68
CA TRP A 552 33.71 10.42 -15.01
C TRP A 552 33.00 9.61 -13.90
N THR A 553 31.71 9.81 -13.74
CA THR A 553 30.86 9.10 -12.79
C THR A 553 29.65 8.47 -13.47
N MET A 554 29.31 7.25 -13.10
CA MET A 554 28.10 6.52 -13.50
C MET A 554 27.27 6.21 -12.27
N GLN A 555 25.98 6.48 -12.32
CA GLN A 555 25.03 6.08 -11.27
C GLN A 555 24.41 4.72 -11.58
N TYR A 556 24.25 3.86 -10.57
CA TYR A 556 23.51 2.62 -10.69
C TYR A 556 22.45 2.49 -9.62
N LEU A 557 21.34 1.85 -9.98
CA LEU A 557 20.22 1.53 -9.08
C LEU A 557 19.61 0.19 -9.49
N PRO A 558 19.76 -0.87 -8.69
CA PRO A 558 19.26 -2.20 -9.00
C PRO A 558 17.75 -2.29 -8.82
N GLY A 559 17.01 -2.28 -9.94
CA GLY A 559 15.55 -2.28 -9.90
C GLY A 559 14.90 -3.51 -9.24
N ASN A 560 15.64 -4.62 -9.10
CA ASN A 560 15.16 -5.82 -8.40
C ASN A 560 15.38 -5.78 -6.87
N LEU A 561 16.08 -4.77 -6.36
CA LEU A 561 16.30 -4.55 -4.94
C LEU A 561 15.60 -3.28 -4.43
N THR A 562 15.07 -2.44 -5.31
CA THR A 562 14.27 -1.29 -4.92
C THR A 562 12.86 -1.73 -4.53
N GLU A 563 12.26 -1.05 -3.55
CA GLU A 563 10.87 -1.29 -3.11
C GLU A 563 10.59 -2.72 -2.58
N VAL A 564 11.64 -3.45 -2.17
CA VAL A 564 11.49 -4.80 -1.59
C VAL A 564 10.81 -4.76 -0.23
N PHE A 565 11.06 -3.72 0.54
CA PHE A 565 10.51 -3.55 1.88
C PHE A 565 9.46 -2.46 1.92
N ALA A 566 8.39 -2.73 2.68
CA ALA A 566 7.38 -1.72 2.97
C ALA A 566 7.97 -0.59 3.83
N PRO A 567 7.62 0.67 3.58
CA PRO A 567 8.03 1.75 4.45
C PRO A 567 7.48 1.52 5.87
N PRO A 568 8.26 1.79 6.92
CA PRO A 568 7.84 1.54 8.30
C PRO A 568 6.61 2.36 8.72
N GLY A 569 6.28 3.44 8.00
CA GLY A 569 5.23 4.38 8.38
C GLY A 569 5.60 5.16 9.65
N ALA A 570 4.70 5.21 10.63
CA ALA A 570 4.99 5.87 11.90
C ALA A 570 6.11 5.14 12.67
N PRO A 571 7.00 5.87 13.36
CA PRO A 571 8.13 5.26 14.10
C PRO A 571 7.67 4.41 15.30
N LYS A 572 6.44 4.59 15.77
CA LYS A 572 5.83 3.77 16.81
C LYS A 572 4.61 3.06 16.25
N ARG A 573 4.74 1.78 16.01
CA ARG A 573 3.65 0.89 15.58
C ARG A 573 3.15 0.07 16.77
N LYS A 574 1.86 -0.25 16.76
CA LYS A 574 1.25 -1.21 17.69
C LYS A 574 1.42 -2.63 17.18
N HIS A 575 1.38 -2.79 15.86
CA HIS A 575 1.44 -4.08 15.20
C HIS A 575 2.73 -4.24 14.41
N ALA A 576 3.12 -5.48 14.20
CA ALA A 576 4.28 -5.81 13.37
C ALA A 576 4.14 -5.25 11.94
N LEU A 577 5.26 -5.02 11.28
CA LEU A 577 5.34 -4.67 9.87
C LEU A 577 5.57 -5.95 9.05
N ALA A 578 4.75 -6.23 8.08
CA ALA A 578 4.94 -7.37 7.19
C ALA A 578 6.18 -7.21 6.30
N VAL A 579 6.85 -8.33 6.04
CA VAL A 579 7.94 -8.45 5.06
C VAL A 579 7.45 -9.30 3.89
N PRO A 580 6.80 -8.68 2.88
CA PRO A 580 6.12 -9.42 1.81
C PRO A 580 7.05 -10.26 0.95
N ALA A 581 8.34 -9.90 0.88
CA ALA A 581 9.36 -10.65 0.15
C ALA A 581 9.81 -11.95 0.84
N TYR A 582 9.37 -12.23 2.05
CA TYR A 582 9.73 -13.45 2.77
C TYR A 582 8.89 -14.67 2.34
N PRO A 583 9.51 -15.86 2.19
CA PRO A 583 10.94 -16.10 2.13
C PRO A 583 11.48 -15.77 0.75
N GLY A 584 12.55 -14.99 0.66
CA GLY A 584 13.08 -14.58 -0.62
C GLY A 584 14.55 -14.19 -0.59
N ASN A 585 15.20 -14.47 -1.71
CA ASN A 585 16.55 -14.03 -2.01
C ASN A 585 16.53 -13.24 -3.31
N ALA A 586 17.34 -12.20 -3.37
CA ALA A 586 17.56 -11.44 -4.60
C ALA A 586 19.05 -11.14 -4.77
N GLU A 587 19.52 -11.17 -6.00
CA GLU A 587 20.91 -10.87 -6.35
C GLU A 587 20.95 -9.83 -7.46
N TYR A 588 21.85 -8.89 -7.33
CA TYR A 588 22.19 -7.94 -8.38
C TYR A 588 23.68 -7.97 -8.64
N ASP A 589 24.04 -8.14 -9.91
CA ASP A 589 25.41 -8.28 -10.36
C ASP A 589 25.69 -7.29 -11.48
N LEU A 590 26.53 -6.28 -11.22
CA LEU A 590 26.91 -5.26 -12.19
C LEU A 590 28.39 -5.36 -12.51
N VAL A 591 28.72 -5.48 -13.77
CA VAL A 591 30.09 -5.41 -14.29
C VAL A 591 30.19 -4.21 -15.24
N LEU A 592 31.05 -3.26 -14.89
CA LEU A 592 31.43 -2.14 -15.76
C LEU A 592 32.82 -2.39 -16.32
N ARG A 593 32.90 -2.63 -17.62
CA ARG A 593 34.18 -2.72 -18.37
C ARG A 593 34.45 -1.39 -19.05
N LEU A 594 35.49 -0.71 -18.59
CA LEU A 594 36.01 0.53 -19.16
C LEU A 594 36.92 0.26 -20.37
N PRO A 595 37.26 1.27 -21.19
CA PRO A 595 38.26 1.15 -22.26
C PRO A 595 39.57 0.54 -21.77
N ASP A 596 40.27 -0.15 -22.64
CA ASP A 596 41.52 -0.85 -22.31
C ASP A 596 42.67 0.12 -21.91
N ALA A 597 42.50 1.43 -22.13
CA ALA A 597 43.39 2.47 -21.61
C ALA A 597 43.35 2.62 -20.08
N PHE A 598 42.31 2.13 -19.39
CA PHE A 598 42.23 2.19 -17.94
C PHE A 598 43.02 1.04 -17.30
N ASN A 599 43.70 1.35 -16.20
CA ASN A 599 44.42 0.39 -15.37
C ASN A 599 44.23 0.73 -13.88
N ILE A 600 43.00 0.45 -13.39
CA ILE A 600 42.59 0.70 -12.01
C ILE A 600 43.42 -0.17 -11.08
N THR A 601 43.95 0.43 -10.01
CA THR A 601 44.64 -0.28 -8.94
C THR A 601 43.68 -1.28 -8.28
N PRO A 602 44.05 -2.56 -8.10
CA PRO A 602 43.20 -3.54 -7.49
C PRO A 602 42.69 -3.14 -6.12
N GLY A 603 41.40 -3.15 -5.92
CA GLY A 603 40.73 -2.81 -4.66
C GLY A 603 39.49 -3.65 -4.44
N LYS A 604 39.20 -3.91 -3.14
CA LYS A 604 37.98 -4.62 -2.72
C LYS A 604 37.37 -3.96 -1.51
N VAL A 605 36.08 -3.70 -1.55
CA VAL A 605 35.29 -3.19 -0.43
C VAL A 605 34.10 -4.11 -0.22
N GLN A 606 33.90 -4.58 1.01
CA GLN A 606 32.71 -5.32 1.40
C GLN A 606 32.01 -4.57 2.51
N ARG A 607 30.68 -4.50 2.43
CA ARG A 607 29.81 -3.97 3.47
C ARG A 607 28.63 -4.90 3.64
N ASP A 608 28.36 -5.27 4.87
CA ASP A 608 27.27 -6.15 5.26
C ASP A 608 26.32 -5.36 6.17
N LEU A 609 25.05 -5.55 5.96
CA LEU A 609 23.97 -5.01 6.78
C LEU A 609 23.12 -6.17 7.29
N ASP A 610 22.98 -6.26 8.60
CA ASP A 610 22.16 -7.26 9.26
C ASP A 610 20.99 -6.60 9.99
N ASP A 611 19.79 -7.05 9.65
CA ASP A 611 18.52 -6.60 10.20
C ASP A 611 17.75 -7.78 10.79
N SER A 612 16.75 -7.52 11.63
CA SER A 612 15.88 -8.58 12.14
C SER A 612 15.12 -9.32 11.04
N ALA A 613 14.83 -8.65 9.92
CA ALA A 613 14.05 -9.18 8.80
C ALA A 613 14.88 -9.58 7.59
N PHE A 614 16.11 -9.10 7.44
CA PHE A 614 16.93 -9.38 6.26
C PHE A 614 18.42 -9.28 6.53
N THR A 615 19.22 -9.80 5.59
CA THR A 615 20.66 -9.51 5.44
C THR A 615 20.89 -8.94 4.04
N LEU A 616 21.75 -7.92 3.95
CA LEU A 616 22.25 -7.40 2.68
C LEU A 616 23.79 -7.47 2.70
N GLN A 617 24.37 -8.09 1.69
CA GLN A 617 25.79 -8.06 1.46
C GLN A 617 26.12 -7.26 0.19
N ARG A 618 27.01 -6.28 0.28
CA ARG A 618 27.54 -5.53 -0.87
C ARG A 618 29.01 -5.76 -1.01
N LYS A 619 29.42 -6.24 -2.19
CA LYS A 619 30.84 -6.36 -2.59
C LYS A 619 31.10 -5.44 -3.77
N LEU A 620 32.17 -4.67 -3.70
CA LEU A 620 32.68 -3.87 -4.81
C LEU A 620 34.13 -4.27 -5.01
N GLU A 621 34.47 -4.66 -6.21
CA GLU A 621 35.82 -5.03 -6.63
C GLU A 621 36.20 -4.24 -7.87
N ALA A 622 37.41 -3.71 -7.91
CA ALA A 622 37.92 -3.02 -9.08
C ALA A 622 39.34 -3.53 -9.38
N ALA A 623 39.63 -3.77 -10.64
CA ALA A 623 40.95 -4.16 -11.10
C ALA A 623 41.09 -3.95 -12.62
N ARG A 624 42.23 -3.41 -13.04
CA ARG A 624 42.50 -3.13 -14.46
C ARG A 624 41.43 -2.17 -15.01
N ASN A 625 40.65 -2.63 -16.00
CA ASN A 625 39.58 -1.85 -16.61
C ASN A 625 38.17 -2.36 -16.22
N ASN A 626 38.06 -3.12 -15.12
CA ASN A 626 36.78 -3.65 -14.66
C ASN A 626 36.43 -3.15 -13.25
N ILE A 627 35.16 -2.79 -13.07
CA ILE A 627 34.56 -2.53 -11.78
C ILE A 627 33.36 -3.50 -11.64
N HIS A 628 33.32 -4.23 -10.54
CA HIS A 628 32.28 -5.23 -10.26
C HIS A 628 31.57 -4.89 -8.95
N VAL A 629 30.24 -4.81 -9.02
CA VAL A 629 29.36 -4.64 -7.84
C VAL A 629 28.46 -5.87 -7.73
N ASN A 630 28.52 -6.57 -6.61
CA ASN A 630 27.62 -7.67 -6.32
C ASN A 630 26.82 -7.33 -5.03
N LEU A 631 25.52 -7.44 -5.11
CA LEU A 631 24.58 -7.25 -4.00
C LEU A 631 23.79 -8.53 -3.81
N GLN A 632 23.76 -9.04 -2.58
CA GLN A 632 23.00 -10.22 -2.19
C GLN A 632 22.07 -9.88 -1.03
N LEU A 633 20.77 -10.04 -1.26
CA LEU A 633 19.72 -9.84 -0.27
C LEU A 633 19.10 -11.19 0.09
N ALA A 634 18.98 -11.46 1.38
CA ALA A 634 18.22 -12.60 1.89
C ALA A 634 17.26 -12.14 2.99
N THR A 635 15.98 -12.53 2.90
CA THR A 635 15.03 -12.26 3.96
C THR A 635 15.11 -13.34 5.06
N LYS A 636 14.93 -12.93 6.33
CA LYS A 636 15.08 -13.79 7.52
C LYS A 636 13.77 -14.06 8.23
N ALA A 637 12.82 -13.11 8.16
CA ALA A 637 11.54 -13.18 8.85
C ALA A 637 10.40 -12.63 7.99
N ASP A 638 9.18 -13.10 8.25
CA ASP A 638 7.97 -12.63 7.56
C ASP A 638 7.46 -11.28 8.09
N ARG A 639 8.03 -10.81 9.20
CA ARG A 639 7.63 -9.55 9.85
C ARG A 639 8.72 -8.94 10.70
N VAL A 640 8.62 -7.63 10.95
CA VAL A 640 9.40 -6.88 11.93
C VAL A 640 8.52 -6.59 13.14
N GLN A 641 8.98 -6.92 14.33
CA GLN A 641 8.22 -6.65 15.56
C GLN A 641 8.24 -5.17 15.93
N PRO A 642 7.21 -4.65 16.62
CA PRO A 642 7.16 -3.26 17.06
C PRO A 642 8.38 -2.81 17.85
N ALA A 643 8.98 -3.70 18.65
CA ALA A 643 10.18 -3.42 19.42
C ALA A 643 11.42 -3.13 18.55
N ASP A 644 11.51 -3.75 17.37
CA ASP A 644 12.65 -3.64 16.46
C ASP A 644 12.50 -2.49 15.45
N MET A 645 11.34 -1.85 15.42
CA MET A 645 10.95 -0.91 14.36
C MET A 645 11.91 0.27 14.20
N THR A 646 12.39 0.82 15.32
CA THR A 646 13.33 1.95 15.29
C THR A 646 14.67 1.57 14.68
N GLN A 647 15.16 0.35 14.96
CA GLN A 647 16.39 -0.14 14.35
C GLN A 647 16.18 -0.51 12.89
N HIS A 648 15.06 -1.16 12.57
CA HIS A 648 14.70 -1.50 11.21
C HIS A 648 14.59 -0.26 10.31
N ALA A 649 13.96 0.83 10.77
CA ALA A 649 13.88 2.08 10.02
C ALA A 649 15.27 2.66 9.70
N ARG A 650 16.21 2.63 10.66
CA ARG A 650 17.61 3.04 10.43
C ARG A 650 18.31 2.12 9.44
N ASN A 651 18.11 0.82 9.57
CA ASN A 651 18.68 -0.18 8.67
C ASN A 651 18.12 -0.05 7.25
N LEU A 652 16.83 0.30 7.06
CA LEU A 652 16.26 0.58 5.74
C LEU A 652 16.88 1.83 5.09
N GLN A 653 17.21 2.85 5.87
CA GLN A 653 17.97 3.99 5.34
C GLN A 653 19.35 3.55 4.85
N GLN A 654 20.11 2.79 5.65
CA GLN A 654 21.40 2.23 5.25
C GLN A 654 21.26 1.25 4.07
N TYR A 655 20.18 0.48 4.02
CA TYR A 655 19.86 -0.39 2.89
C TYR A 655 19.78 0.41 1.59
N ASN A 656 19.01 1.50 1.57
CA ASN A 656 18.85 2.36 0.39
C ASN A 656 20.18 3.01 -0.05
N GLU A 657 21.05 3.37 0.91
CA GLU A 657 22.40 3.88 0.63
C GLU A 657 23.33 2.79 0.05
N LEU A 658 23.17 1.54 0.49
CA LEU A 658 24.03 0.44 0.05
C LEU A 658 23.62 -0.14 -1.31
N ILE A 659 22.33 -0.17 -1.63
CA ILE A 659 21.86 -0.73 -2.90
C ILE A 659 22.10 0.18 -4.10
N SER A 660 22.33 1.46 -3.90
CA SER A 660 22.60 2.45 -4.95
C SER A 660 23.99 3.03 -4.80
N GLY A 661 24.50 3.66 -5.84
CA GLY A 661 25.79 4.33 -5.74
C GLY A 661 26.33 4.85 -7.06
N ALA A 662 27.47 5.51 -6.95
CA ALA A 662 28.26 6.01 -8.06
C ALA A 662 29.48 5.11 -8.28
N LEU A 663 29.78 4.82 -9.54
CA LEU A 663 31.03 4.23 -9.98
C LEU A 663 31.85 5.30 -10.69
N ASN A 664 33.08 5.51 -10.21
CA ASN A 664 33.95 6.55 -10.71
C ASN A 664 35.08 5.95 -11.57
N ALA A 665 35.36 6.61 -12.70
CA ALA A 665 36.49 6.31 -13.57
C ALA A 665 37.39 7.55 -13.63
N PHE A 666 38.57 7.48 -13.05
CA PHE A 666 39.48 8.60 -12.95
C PHE A 666 40.43 8.66 -14.15
N LYS A 667 40.74 9.88 -14.63
CA LYS A 667 41.74 10.08 -15.68
C LYS A 667 43.15 9.64 -15.26
N SER A 668 43.46 9.68 -13.94
CA SER A 668 44.72 9.19 -13.38
C SER A 668 44.91 7.67 -13.55
N ASP A 669 43.80 6.91 -13.73
CA ASP A 669 43.86 5.47 -13.97
C ASP A 669 44.09 5.11 -15.45
N MET A 670 44.21 6.09 -16.34
CA MET A 670 44.49 5.85 -17.76
C MET A 670 46.01 5.70 -18.02
N GLN A 671 46.38 4.72 -18.81
CA GLN A 671 47.77 4.52 -19.22
C GLN A 671 48.30 5.73 -20.01
N GLY A 672 49.39 6.32 -19.56
CA GLY A 672 50.00 7.51 -20.17
C GLY A 672 49.64 8.83 -19.48
N ALA A 673 48.86 8.84 -18.44
CA ALA A 673 48.67 10.00 -17.57
C ALA A 673 49.97 10.22 -16.75
N ALA A 674 50.54 11.44 -16.77
CA ALA A 674 51.66 11.78 -15.92
C ALA A 674 51.29 11.59 -14.44
N GLN A 675 52.02 10.74 -13.72
CA GLN A 675 51.83 10.52 -12.29
C GLN A 675 52.08 11.82 -11.52
N ALA A 676 51.04 12.41 -10.97
CA ALA A 676 51.18 13.36 -9.88
C ALA A 676 51.48 12.56 -8.60
N PRO A 677 52.34 13.09 -7.69
CA PRO A 677 52.80 12.34 -6.52
C PRO A 677 51.61 11.95 -5.61
N ALA A 678 51.61 10.69 -5.19
CA ALA A 678 50.63 10.12 -4.29
C ALA A 678 50.74 10.77 -2.90
N THR A 679 49.87 11.72 -2.61
CA THR A 679 49.54 12.14 -1.26
C THR A 679 48.06 12.47 -1.21
N ALA A 680 47.33 11.62 -0.60
CA ALA A 680 46.15 11.80 0.23
C ALA A 680 45.16 10.66 0.04
N GLN A 681 44.71 10.09 1.16
CA GLN A 681 43.60 9.20 1.29
C GLN A 681 42.41 9.65 0.40
N ALA A 682 41.85 8.73 -0.36
CA ALA A 682 40.67 8.99 -1.16
C ALA A 682 39.53 9.51 -0.27
N ALA A 683 39.25 10.78 -0.36
CA ALA A 683 38.05 11.38 0.14
C ALA A 683 36.85 10.76 -0.62
N PRO A 684 35.72 10.54 0.02
CA PRO A 684 34.51 10.07 -0.66
C PRO A 684 34.19 11.03 -1.81
N ALA A 685 33.75 10.51 -2.94
CA ALA A 685 33.35 11.28 -4.11
C ALA A 685 32.43 12.44 -3.68
N PRO A 686 32.65 13.68 -4.16
CA PRO A 686 31.82 14.79 -3.77
C PRO A 686 30.37 14.49 -4.22
N ALA A 687 29.47 14.55 -3.28
CA ALA A 687 28.04 14.50 -3.56
C ALA A 687 27.67 15.58 -4.60
N LEU A 688 26.68 15.30 -5.46
CA LEU A 688 26.11 16.32 -6.37
C LEU A 688 25.96 17.65 -5.63
N THR A 689 26.29 18.79 -6.28
CA THR A 689 25.91 20.07 -5.67
C THR A 689 24.41 20.08 -5.48
N GLU A 690 23.98 20.84 -4.53
CA GLU A 690 22.58 21.08 -4.28
C GLU A 690 21.85 21.56 -5.54
N GLU A 691 22.47 22.41 -6.34
CA GLU A 691 21.92 22.89 -7.61
C GLU A 691 21.76 21.78 -8.66
N GLU A 692 22.73 20.87 -8.75
CA GLU A 692 22.63 19.73 -9.65
C GLU A 692 21.60 18.72 -9.17
N ARG A 693 21.53 18.49 -7.87
CA ARG A 693 20.49 17.64 -7.26
C ARG A 693 19.09 18.19 -7.55
N ILE A 694 18.91 19.48 -7.33
CA ILE A 694 17.63 20.16 -7.61
C ILE A 694 17.39 20.25 -9.13
N GLY A 695 18.42 20.44 -9.94
CA GLY A 695 18.35 20.43 -11.41
C GLY A 695 17.92 19.08 -11.96
N ALA A 696 18.39 17.99 -11.37
CA ALA A 696 17.94 16.63 -11.68
C ALA A 696 16.45 16.42 -11.33
N LEU A 697 16.00 16.98 -10.20
CA LEU A 697 14.59 16.98 -9.80
C LEU A 697 13.71 17.74 -10.81
N VAL A 698 14.15 18.93 -11.27
CA VAL A 698 13.44 19.67 -12.34
C VAL A 698 13.34 18.85 -13.62
N THR A 699 14.37 18.10 -13.96
CA THR A 699 14.40 17.26 -15.15
C THR A 699 13.45 16.07 -15.03
N SER A 700 13.44 15.38 -13.88
CA SER A 700 12.56 14.23 -13.62
C SER A 700 11.09 14.63 -13.59
N THR A 701 10.77 15.74 -12.91
CA THR A 701 9.40 16.26 -12.83
C THR A 701 8.90 16.79 -14.16
N THR A 702 9.76 17.35 -15.01
CA THR A 702 9.40 17.76 -16.38
C THR A 702 8.90 16.55 -17.20
N ARG A 703 9.57 15.41 -17.08
CA ARG A 703 9.14 14.16 -17.74
C ARG A 703 7.84 13.62 -17.12
N ALA A 704 7.72 13.70 -15.79
CA ALA A 704 6.50 13.27 -15.10
C ALA A 704 5.27 14.06 -15.54
N ILE A 705 5.40 15.39 -15.73
CA ILE A 705 4.34 16.26 -16.25
C ILE A 705 3.94 15.83 -17.67
N ALA A 706 4.92 15.69 -18.56
CA ALA A 706 4.65 15.27 -19.94
C ALA A 706 3.97 13.89 -20.02
N SER A 707 4.42 12.95 -19.18
CA SER A 707 3.82 11.61 -19.08
C SER A 707 2.41 11.64 -18.48
N ALA A 708 2.13 12.52 -17.53
CA ALA A 708 0.79 12.68 -16.97
C ALA A 708 -0.18 13.25 -17.99
N GLU A 709 0.22 14.29 -18.72
CA GLU A 709 -0.59 14.94 -19.76
C GLU A 709 -0.92 14.01 -20.93
N THR A 710 0.05 13.25 -21.41
CA THR A 710 -0.17 12.29 -22.50
C THR A 710 -0.95 11.05 -22.06
N GLY A 711 -0.83 10.66 -20.79
CA GLY A 711 -1.50 9.49 -20.21
C GLY A 711 -2.84 9.78 -19.51
N GLY A 712 -3.38 11.01 -19.60
CA GLY A 712 -4.64 11.40 -18.98
C GLY A 712 -4.62 11.36 -17.45
N ARG A 713 -3.43 11.43 -16.83
CA ARG A 713 -3.25 11.44 -15.36
C ARG A 713 -3.14 12.87 -14.85
N ASP A 714 -3.35 13.05 -13.55
CA ASP A 714 -3.23 14.35 -12.89
C ASP A 714 -1.78 14.86 -12.89
N PRO A 715 -1.46 16.00 -13.55
CA PRO A 715 -0.12 16.54 -13.55
C PRO A 715 0.19 17.44 -12.34
N VAL A 716 -0.81 17.76 -11.49
CA VAL A 716 -0.68 18.75 -10.40
C VAL A 716 0.43 18.41 -9.41
N PRO A 717 0.59 17.17 -8.92
CA PRO A 717 1.71 16.83 -8.02
C PRO A 717 3.08 17.11 -8.63
N ALA A 718 3.30 16.71 -9.88
CA ALA A 718 4.58 16.91 -10.56
C ALA A 718 4.83 18.40 -10.92
N LEU A 719 3.78 19.16 -11.26
CA LEU A 719 3.86 20.62 -11.43
C LEU A 719 4.29 21.31 -10.14
N CYS A 720 3.72 20.89 -9.01
CA CYS A 720 4.05 21.44 -7.71
C CYS A 720 5.50 21.16 -7.32
N GLU A 721 5.94 19.94 -7.48
CA GLU A 721 7.32 19.53 -7.17
C GLU A 721 8.33 20.31 -8.04
N ARG A 722 8.06 20.45 -9.34
CA ARG A 722 8.91 21.24 -10.25
C ARG A 722 8.89 22.72 -9.92
N ALA A 723 7.73 23.29 -9.58
CA ALA A 723 7.60 24.70 -9.23
C ALA A 723 8.45 25.07 -8.00
N VAL A 724 8.43 24.25 -6.96
CA VAL A 724 9.22 24.45 -5.75
C VAL A 724 10.73 24.30 -6.06
N ALA A 725 11.11 23.27 -6.81
CA ALA A 725 12.52 23.09 -7.23
C ALA A 725 13.04 24.26 -8.07
N LEU A 726 12.23 24.78 -9.00
CA LEU A 726 12.57 25.97 -9.80
C LEU A 726 12.70 27.23 -8.93
N ALA A 727 11.88 27.38 -7.89
CA ALA A 727 11.98 28.49 -6.95
C ALA A 727 13.30 28.44 -6.14
N TRP A 728 13.74 27.27 -5.68
CA TRP A 728 15.04 27.09 -5.01
C TRP A 728 16.23 27.41 -5.92
N LEU A 729 16.13 27.12 -7.22
CA LEU A 729 17.14 27.51 -8.23
C LEU A 729 17.05 29.00 -8.65
N GLY A 730 16.14 29.77 -8.09
CA GLY A 730 15.93 31.19 -8.46
C GLY A 730 15.29 31.41 -9.83
N ARG A 731 14.74 30.37 -10.47
CA ARG A 731 14.06 30.42 -11.78
C ARG A 731 12.61 30.91 -11.60
N ARG A 732 12.49 32.19 -11.25
CA ARG A 732 11.25 32.82 -10.75
C ARG A 732 10.01 32.66 -11.67
N GLU A 733 10.18 32.98 -12.95
CA GLU A 733 9.06 33.00 -13.90
C GLU A 733 8.52 31.60 -14.16
N GLU A 734 9.42 30.63 -14.28
CA GLU A 734 9.06 29.24 -14.51
C GLU A 734 8.39 28.63 -13.27
N ALA A 735 8.92 28.90 -12.08
CA ALA A 735 8.32 28.47 -10.83
C ALA A 735 6.88 28.98 -10.66
N LEU A 736 6.65 30.26 -10.90
CA LEU A 736 5.33 30.87 -10.81
C LEU A 736 4.39 30.35 -11.91
N LYS A 737 4.88 30.10 -13.11
CA LYS A 737 4.11 29.53 -14.21
C LYS A 737 3.55 28.15 -13.82
N ASP A 738 4.37 27.27 -13.31
CA ASP A 738 3.96 25.93 -12.90
C ASP A 738 3.02 25.94 -11.70
N ALA A 739 3.33 26.73 -10.66
CA ALA A 739 2.48 26.87 -9.48
C ALA A 739 1.10 27.47 -9.82
N ASN A 740 1.05 28.47 -10.70
CA ASN A 740 -0.23 29.02 -11.18
C ASN A 740 -0.99 28.01 -12.03
N ARG A 741 -0.32 27.23 -12.87
CA ARG A 741 -0.94 26.17 -13.66
C ARG A 741 -1.55 25.09 -12.78
N ALA A 742 -0.86 24.67 -11.70
CA ALA A 742 -1.39 23.72 -10.74
C ALA A 742 -2.70 24.25 -10.12
N VAL A 743 -2.75 25.51 -9.69
CA VAL A 743 -3.97 26.13 -9.14
C VAL A 743 -5.05 26.31 -10.21
N GLN A 744 -4.69 26.59 -11.47
CA GLN A 744 -5.69 26.68 -12.57
C GLN A 744 -6.34 25.33 -12.86
N LEU A 745 -5.56 24.25 -12.83
CA LEU A 745 -6.08 22.89 -13.03
C LEU A 745 -6.95 22.43 -11.86
N GLN A 746 -6.57 22.78 -10.65
CA GLN A 746 -7.29 22.39 -9.44
C GLN A 746 -7.44 23.57 -8.46
N PRO A 747 -8.38 24.51 -8.71
CA PRO A 747 -8.50 25.73 -7.90
C PRO A 747 -8.87 25.48 -6.42
N SER A 748 -9.50 24.33 -6.13
CA SER A 748 -9.90 23.93 -4.79
C SER A 748 -8.89 23.02 -4.08
N SER A 749 -7.84 22.58 -4.74
CA SER A 749 -6.84 21.66 -4.18
C SER A 749 -5.98 22.34 -3.13
N SER A 750 -5.95 21.79 -1.91
CA SER A 750 -5.04 22.24 -0.86
C SER A 750 -3.58 22.06 -1.28
N LEU A 751 -3.25 20.98 -2.00
CA LEU A 751 -1.91 20.74 -2.53
C LEU A 751 -1.47 21.85 -3.48
N ALA A 752 -2.31 22.23 -4.46
CA ALA A 752 -1.98 23.27 -5.44
C ALA A 752 -1.82 24.64 -4.78
N LEU A 753 -2.67 24.97 -3.81
CA LEU A 753 -2.58 26.24 -3.07
C LEU A 753 -1.34 26.30 -2.16
N ARG A 754 -1.03 25.20 -1.43
CA ARG A 754 0.20 25.10 -0.61
C ARG A 754 1.44 25.25 -1.49
N CYS A 755 1.51 24.53 -2.58
CA CYS A 755 2.58 24.64 -3.56
C CYS A 755 2.83 26.09 -4.00
N ARG A 756 1.78 26.80 -4.41
CA ARG A 756 1.92 28.21 -4.83
C ARG A 756 2.30 29.12 -3.67
N ALA A 757 1.82 28.84 -2.47
CA ALA A 757 2.20 29.56 -1.26
C ALA A 757 3.68 29.39 -0.94
N ASP A 758 4.22 28.15 -1.02
CA ASP A 758 5.64 27.84 -0.79
C ASP A 758 6.54 28.49 -1.85
N VAL A 759 6.15 28.43 -3.11
CA VAL A 759 6.85 29.13 -4.20
C VAL A 759 6.86 30.64 -3.96
N ASN A 760 5.72 31.24 -3.62
CA ASN A 760 5.64 32.66 -3.32
C ASN A 760 6.52 33.04 -2.11
N PHE A 761 6.54 32.23 -1.04
CA PHE A 761 7.40 32.43 0.11
C PHE A 761 8.88 32.42 -0.29
N THR A 762 9.31 31.38 -0.99
CA THR A 762 10.69 31.25 -1.47
C THR A 762 11.14 32.42 -2.33
N LEU A 763 10.21 32.98 -3.14
CA LEU A 763 10.47 34.14 -3.99
C LEU A 763 10.31 35.52 -3.28
N GLY A 764 10.06 35.54 -1.97
CA GLY A 764 9.88 36.75 -1.18
C GLY A 764 8.53 37.44 -1.36
N ARG A 765 7.52 36.76 -1.95
CA ARG A 765 6.16 37.25 -2.17
C ARG A 765 5.25 36.90 -1.00
N PHE A 766 5.58 37.41 0.18
CA PHE A 766 4.98 36.99 1.45
C PHE A 766 3.47 37.24 1.53
N LYS A 767 2.96 38.32 0.91
CA LYS A 767 1.54 38.61 0.91
C LYS A 767 0.73 37.57 0.16
N GLU A 768 1.18 37.17 -1.01
CA GLU A 768 0.55 36.15 -1.83
C GLU A 768 0.66 34.75 -1.19
N SER A 769 1.79 34.46 -0.53
CA SER A 769 2.00 33.26 0.24
C SER A 769 1.00 33.16 1.40
N GLU A 770 0.90 34.20 2.25
CA GLU A 770 -0.07 34.27 3.35
C GLU A 770 -1.51 34.09 2.86
N ALA A 771 -1.87 34.70 1.72
CA ALA A 771 -3.20 34.61 1.16
C ALA A 771 -3.57 33.19 0.73
N ASP A 772 -2.65 32.44 0.12
CA ASP A 772 -2.89 31.07 -0.28
C ASP A 772 -2.89 30.08 0.90
N PHE A 773 -2.00 30.21 1.89
CA PHE A 773 -2.09 29.45 3.14
C PHE A 773 -3.39 29.72 3.89
N SER A 774 -3.86 30.98 3.92
CA SER A 774 -5.14 31.32 4.54
C SER A 774 -6.32 30.65 3.85
N LYS A 775 -6.29 30.47 2.52
CA LYS A 775 -7.30 29.71 1.78
C LYS A 775 -7.25 28.22 2.12
N VAL A 776 -6.06 27.67 2.32
CA VAL A 776 -5.87 26.25 2.74
C VAL A 776 -6.48 26.04 4.13
N ILE A 777 -6.18 26.92 5.08
CA ILE A 777 -6.74 26.87 6.44
C ILE A 777 -8.26 27.09 6.43
N ALA A 778 -8.76 28.07 5.66
CA ALA A 778 -10.20 28.31 5.55
C ALA A 778 -10.98 27.12 4.95
N ARG A 779 -10.29 26.14 4.35
CA ARG A 779 -10.86 24.91 3.85
C ARG A 779 -10.72 23.72 4.82
N GLY A 780 -10.35 24.00 6.06
CA GLY A 780 -10.30 23.01 7.13
C GLY A 780 -8.95 22.33 7.30
N ALA A 781 -7.86 22.89 6.77
CA ALA A 781 -6.52 22.36 7.10
C ALA A 781 -6.18 22.71 8.55
N GLU A 782 -5.87 21.69 9.33
CA GLU A 782 -5.47 21.78 10.76
C GLU A 782 -4.01 21.39 10.99
N GLU A 783 -3.28 21.06 9.90
CA GLU A 783 -1.87 20.66 10.00
C GLU A 783 -1.01 21.82 10.51
N ALA A 784 -0.30 21.56 11.60
CA ALA A 784 0.54 22.54 12.29
C ALA A 784 1.57 23.20 11.38
N GLU A 785 2.06 22.49 10.36
CA GLU A 785 2.99 22.97 9.33
C GLU A 785 2.40 24.09 8.50
N VAL A 786 1.12 24.04 8.18
CA VAL A 786 0.44 25.07 7.37
C VAL A 786 0.32 26.38 8.15
N PHE A 787 -0.01 26.27 9.43
CA PHE A 787 -0.03 27.43 10.32
C PHE A 787 1.37 28.00 10.53
N GLN A 788 2.38 27.16 10.76
CA GLN A 788 3.76 27.60 10.88
C GLN A 788 4.25 28.35 9.62
N ALA A 789 3.95 27.83 8.44
CA ALA A 789 4.29 28.45 7.17
C ALA A 789 3.57 29.79 6.96
N ARG A 790 2.27 29.88 7.30
CA ARG A 790 1.54 31.16 7.28
C ARG A 790 2.11 32.16 8.29
N GLY A 791 2.45 31.67 9.48
CA GLY A 791 3.10 32.47 10.53
C GLY A 791 4.42 33.07 10.07
N LEU A 792 5.24 32.31 9.33
CA LEU A 792 6.47 32.82 8.69
C LEU A 792 6.15 33.90 7.65
N ALA A 793 5.19 33.66 6.76
CA ALA A 793 4.81 34.66 5.77
C ALA A 793 4.28 35.96 6.42
N SER A 794 3.55 35.85 7.54
CA SER A 794 3.09 37.01 8.33
C SER A 794 4.24 37.72 9.05
N LEU A 795 5.20 36.96 9.61
CA LEU A 795 6.38 37.52 10.27
C LEU A 795 7.24 38.37 9.33
N TYR A 796 7.46 37.89 8.10
CA TYR A 796 8.19 38.64 7.08
C TYR A 796 7.45 39.86 6.54
N GLN A 797 6.14 39.98 6.82
CA GLN A 797 5.34 41.21 6.59
C GLN A 797 5.23 42.08 7.84
N GLU A 798 5.97 41.78 8.94
CA GLU A 798 5.92 42.51 10.21
C GLU A 798 4.54 42.45 10.91
N LYS A 799 3.69 41.49 10.51
CA LYS A 799 2.41 41.23 11.13
C LYS A 799 2.61 40.31 12.38
N LEU A 800 3.13 40.89 13.46
CA LEU A 800 3.56 40.12 14.63
C LEU A 800 2.45 39.36 15.32
N ALA A 801 1.26 39.99 15.51
CA ALA A 801 0.17 39.32 16.23
C ALA A 801 -0.42 38.10 15.49
N PRO A 802 -0.71 38.13 14.18
CA PRO A 802 -1.04 36.94 13.39
C PRO A 802 0.05 35.87 13.42
N ALA A 803 1.33 36.25 13.23
CA ALA A 803 2.45 35.32 13.27
C ALA A 803 2.55 34.58 14.62
N GLN A 804 2.40 35.33 15.75
CA GLN A 804 2.42 34.73 17.08
C GLN A 804 1.24 33.78 17.30
N ALA A 805 0.04 34.08 16.77
CA ALA A 805 -1.11 33.18 16.87
C ALA A 805 -0.83 31.86 16.15
N ASP A 806 -0.32 31.92 14.93
CA ASP A 806 0.01 30.76 14.12
C ASP A 806 1.13 29.91 14.75
N PHE A 807 2.19 30.52 15.27
CA PHE A 807 3.26 29.81 15.97
C PHE A 807 2.80 29.19 17.28
N ARG A 808 1.86 29.78 18.02
CA ARG A 808 1.27 29.16 19.20
C ARG A 808 0.45 27.94 18.83
N TYR A 809 -0.32 28.04 17.73
CA TYR A 809 -1.05 26.89 17.22
C TYR A 809 -0.09 25.76 16.84
N ALA A 810 0.93 26.05 16.04
CA ALA A 810 1.93 25.07 15.63
C ALA A 810 2.66 24.44 16.84
N MET A 811 3.06 25.23 17.82
CA MET A 811 3.72 24.76 19.06
C MET A 811 2.88 23.74 19.83
N THR A 812 1.56 23.82 19.77
CA THR A 812 0.65 22.93 20.53
C THR A 812 0.10 21.76 19.73
N HIS A 813 0.14 21.83 18.38
CA HIS A 813 -0.49 20.86 17.49
C HIS A 813 0.48 20.05 16.61
N HIS A 814 1.79 20.37 16.59
CA HIS A 814 2.75 19.48 15.99
C HIS A 814 2.81 18.15 16.75
N GLU A 815 2.84 17.03 16.04
CA GLU A 815 3.01 15.71 16.65
C GLU A 815 4.46 15.47 17.10
N ASP A 816 5.43 16.04 16.38
CA ASP A 816 6.86 15.93 16.68
C ASP A 816 7.30 17.00 17.68
N ARG A 817 7.94 16.55 18.78
CA ARG A 817 8.43 17.44 19.83
C ARG A 817 9.53 18.39 19.36
N THR A 818 10.31 18.02 18.35
CA THR A 818 11.34 18.87 17.77
C THR A 818 10.68 20.02 17.02
N GLU A 819 9.61 19.73 16.25
CA GLU A 819 8.86 20.78 15.54
C GLU A 819 8.06 21.67 16.51
N GLN A 820 7.55 21.14 17.63
CA GLN A 820 6.99 21.95 18.72
C GLN A 820 8.03 22.93 19.28
N ALA A 821 9.26 22.43 19.54
CA ALA A 821 10.36 23.27 20.03
C ALA A 821 10.79 24.31 18.98
N ARG A 822 10.76 23.97 17.70
CA ARG A 822 11.06 24.86 16.58
C ARG A 822 10.02 25.98 16.45
N ALA A 823 8.72 25.65 16.55
CA ALA A 823 7.63 26.63 16.59
C ALA A 823 7.73 27.57 17.79
N ALA A 824 8.23 27.08 18.93
CA ALA A 824 8.51 27.91 20.11
C ALA A 824 9.65 28.92 19.87
N VAL A 825 10.70 28.54 19.14
CA VAL A 825 11.78 29.48 18.72
C VAL A 825 11.23 30.56 17.78
N TRP A 826 10.40 30.18 16.80
CA TRP A 826 9.74 31.16 15.91
C TRP A 826 8.81 32.10 16.65
N LEU A 827 8.03 31.58 17.62
CA LEU A 827 7.21 32.42 18.50
C LEU A 827 8.05 33.46 19.24
N GLN A 828 9.23 33.04 19.78
CA GLN A 828 10.13 33.95 20.50
C GLN A 828 10.75 35.00 19.56
N LEU A 829 11.14 34.62 18.34
CA LEU A 829 11.60 35.54 17.31
C LEU A 829 10.55 36.55 16.86
N ALA A 830 9.27 36.19 16.95
CA ALA A 830 8.14 37.07 16.73
C ALA A 830 7.79 37.96 17.96
N GLY A 831 8.60 37.93 19.02
CA GLY A 831 8.38 38.69 20.26
C GLY A 831 7.35 38.08 21.20
N GLY A 832 6.89 36.85 20.96
CA GLY A 832 5.98 36.14 21.84
C GLY A 832 6.71 35.39 22.97
N LYS A 833 6.00 35.03 24.02
CA LYS A 833 6.53 34.22 25.15
C LYS A 833 6.02 32.80 25.03
N PRO A 834 6.85 31.81 24.70
CA PRO A 834 6.44 30.41 24.68
C PRO A 834 6.32 29.86 26.10
N ALA A 835 5.08 29.68 26.60
CA ALA A 835 4.79 29.02 27.87
C ALA A 835 4.66 27.51 27.62
N GLY A 836 5.31 26.66 28.46
CA GLY A 836 5.13 25.21 28.43
C GLY A 836 5.79 24.48 27.27
N ALA A 837 6.76 25.08 26.58
CA ALA A 837 7.49 24.39 25.52
C ALA A 837 8.27 23.20 26.06
N ALA A 838 8.05 22.02 25.48
CA ALA A 838 8.60 20.76 25.89
C ALA A 838 10.14 20.80 25.88
N THR A 839 10.74 20.63 27.06
CA THR A 839 12.14 20.23 27.20
C THR A 839 12.17 18.72 26.98
N GLY A 840 12.43 18.26 25.76
CA GLY A 840 12.49 16.85 25.43
C GLY A 840 13.90 16.28 25.61
N GLN A 841 14.02 14.99 25.92
CA GLN A 841 15.30 14.26 25.93
C GLN A 841 15.85 13.96 24.51
N ALA A 842 15.11 14.29 23.46
CA ALA A 842 15.64 14.19 22.09
C ALA A 842 16.74 15.23 21.87
N ALA A 843 17.89 14.83 21.31
CA ALA A 843 19.05 15.68 21.11
C ALA A 843 18.75 16.99 20.37
N ASP A 844 17.83 16.95 19.39
CA ASP A 844 17.42 18.10 18.59
C ASP A 844 16.50 19.05 19.36
N ALA A 845 15.57 18.54 20.17
CA ALA A 845 14.74 19.38 21.03
C ALA A 845 15.56 20.05 22.15
N ALA A 846 16.59 19.36 22.67
CA ALA A 846 17.52 19.91 23.65
C ALA A 846 18.34 21.06 23.07
N TRP A 847 18.86 20.89 21.84
CA TRP A 847 19.60 21.93 21.12
C TRP A 847 18.73 23.17 20.83
N LEU A 848 17.47 23.02 20.42
CA LEU A 848 16.54 24.13 20.24
C LEU A 848 16.24 24.85 21.57
N GLY A 849 16.33 24.16 22.71
CA GLY A 849 16.32 24.75 24.03
C GLY A 849 17.53 25.68 24.27
N GLU A 850 18.71 25.32 23.78
CA GLU A 850 19.93 26.18 23.83
C GLU A 850 19.80 27.38 22.88
N VAL A 851 19.20 27.20 21.70
CA VAL A 851 18.87 28.33 20.79
C VAL A 851 17.99 29.34 21.51
N ARG A 852 16.96 28.89 22.23
CA ARG A 852 16.09 29.79 23.00
C ARG A 852 16.85 30.47 24.14
N SER A 853 17.73 29.75 24.82
CA SER A 853 18.58 30.32 25.86
C SER A 853 19.50 31.42 25.31
N MET A 854 20.03 31.22 24.08
CA MET A 854 20.81 32.26 23.39
C MET A 854 19.94 33.49 23.02
N LEU A 855 18.73 33.28 22.52
CA LEU A 855 17.79 34.35 22.22
C LEU A 855 17.40 35.14 23.48
N ASP A 856 17.38 34.49 24.65
CA ASP A 856 17.20 35.13 25.96
C ASP A 856 18.47 35.82 26.49
N GLY A 857 19.57 35.76 25.78
CA GLY A 857 20.86 36.31 26.20
C GLY A 857 21.60 35.53 27.31
N LYS A 858 21.22 34.28 27.54
CA LYS A 858 21.77 33.40 28.57
C LYS A 858 22.91 32.52 28.07
N THR A 859 23.01 32.28 26.77
CA THR A 859 24.04 31.47 26.12
C THR A 859 24.77 32.34 25.09
N ASP A 860 26.10 32.22 25.02
CA ASP A 860 26.91 32.93 24.05
C ASP A 860 26.71 32.35 22.64
N PRO A 861 26.54 33.17 21.58
CA PRO A 861 26.39 32.72 20.21
C PRO A 861 27.50 31.78 19.69
N GLU A 862 28.77 31.98 20.07
CA GLU A 862 29.87 31.11 19.63
C GLU A 862 29.82 29.73 20.34
N GLN A 863 29.37 29.69 21.57
CA GLN A 863 29.11 28.41 22.27
C GLN A 863 28.03 27.61 21.58
N LEU A 864 26.97 28.27 21.06
CA LEU A 864 25.90 27.59 20.33
C LEU A 864 26.39 26.87 19.08
N ILE A 865 27.41 27.45 18.36
CA ILE A 865 28.00 26.79 17.19
C ILE A 865 28.71 25.49 17.60
N THR A 866 29.45 25.54 18.73
CA THR A 866 30.13 24.36 19.27
C THR A 866 29.14 23.28 19.69
N HIS A 867 28.03 23.68 20.27
CA HIS A 867 26.95 22.75 20.69
C HIS A 867 26.19 22.16 19.49
N ALA A 868 26.00 22.95 18.42
CA ALA A 868 25.33 22.50 17.20
C ALA A 868 26.06 21.33 16.51
N THR A 869 27.36 21.17 16.75
CA THR A 869 28.18 20.10 16.14
C THR A 869 28.41 18.90 17.05
N ARG A 870 27.98 18.95 18.32
CA ARG A 870 28.13 17.86 19.29
C ARG A 870 27.01 16.82 19.12
N ASN A 871 27.38 15.55 19.12
CA ASN A 871 26.43 14.39 19.12
C ASN A 871 25.44 14.36 17.93
N VAL A 872 25.84 14.91 16.77
CA VAL A 872 25.03 14.87 15.53
C VAL A 872 25.55 13.76 14.65
N ALA A 873 24.79 12.72 14.46
CA ALA A 873 25.16 11.56 13.64
C ALA A 873 25.09 11.87 12.12
N SER A 874 24.22 12.80 11.70
CA SER A 874 24.04 13.24 10.30
C SER A 874 23.41 14.63 10.25
N GLY A 875 23.53 15.35 9.13
CA GLY A 875 22.88 16.65 8.95
C GLY A 875 23.56 17.83 9.65
N ILE A 876 24.86 17.73 9.98
CA ILE A 876 25.64 18.81 10.63
C ILE A 876 25.54 20.11 9.84
N GLU A 877 25.65 20.06 8.52
CA GLU A 877 25.59 21.23 7.67
C GLU A 877 24.24 21.96 7.74
N ALA A 878 23.14 21.20 7.71
CA ALA A 878 21.79 21.76 7.85
C ALA A 878 21.61 22.41 9.23
N ARG A 879 22.12 21.80 10.28
CA ARG A 879 22.09 22.36 11.64
C ARG A 879 22.95 23.63 11.77
N LEU A 880 24.08 23.67 11.09
CA LEU A 880 24.91 24.88 11.05
C LEU A 880 24.20 26.03 10.32
N VAL A 881 23.51 25.76 9.21
CA VAL A 881 22.68 26.76 8.50
C VAL A 881 21.64 27.36 9.44
N GLU A 882 20.90 26.49 10.14
CA GLU A 882 19.89 26.87 11.10
C GLU A 882 20.50 27.67 12.28
N THR A 883 21.65 27.23 12.81
CA THR A 883 22.40 27.91 13.88
C THR A 883 22.84 29.30 13.46
N TYR A 884 23.45 29.44 12.30
CA TYR A 884 23.90 30.74 11.78
C TYR A 884 22.72 31.69 11.56
N PHE A 885 21.60 31.17 11.08
CA PHE A 885 20.37 31.98 10.94
C PHE A 885 19.91 32.52 12.28
N TYR A 886 19.78 31.67 13.31
CA TYR A 886 19.33 32.10 14.63
C TYR A 886 20.29 33.09 15.29
N ILE A 887 21.60 32.90 15.18
CA ILE A 887 22.61 33.87 15.65
C ILE A 887 22.45 35.20 14.90
N GLY A 888 22.26 35.16 13.59
CA GLY A 888 22.02 36.36 12.80
C GLY A 888 20.79 37.13 13.27
N ARG A 889 19.68 36.45 13.56
CA ARG A 889 18.44 37.04 14.08
C ARG A 889 18.65 37.65 15.48
N HIS A 890 19.38 36.97 16.37
CA HIS A 890 19.71 37.49 17.69
C HIS A 890 20.56 38.78 17.62
N LEU A 891 21.58 38.75 16.80
CA LEU A 891 22.47 39.92 16.59
C LEU A 891 21.72 41.09 15.93
N LEU A 892 20.82 40.81 15.00
CA LEU A 892 19.98 41.83 14.37
C LEU A 892 19.04 42.48 15.39
N ALA A 893 18.41 41.70 16.28
CA ALA A 893 17.59 42.20 17.35
C ALA A 893 18.35 43.03 18.38
N SER A 894 19.64 42.75 18.57
CA SER A 894 20.59 43.48 19.41
C SER A 894 21.22 44.72 18.72
N GLY A 895 20.76 45.10 17.54
CA GLY A 895 21.25 46.24 16.75
C GLY A 895 22.62 46.03 16.06
N GLN A 896 23.21 44.83 16.15
CA GLN A 896 24.52 44.50 15.58
C GLN A 896 24.45 44.09 14.10
N LYS A 897 23.93 44.97 13.25
CA LYS A 897 23.62 44.68 11.83
C LYS A 897 24.78 44.07 11.03
N ILE A 898 26.01 44.60 11.20
CA ILE A 898 27.21 44.13 10.46
C ILE A 898 27.51 42.67 10.82
N LYS A 899 27.49 42.33 12.11
CA LYS A 899 27.70 40.94 12.55
C LYS A 899 26.55 40.03 12.11
N ALA A 900 25.32 40.49 12.22
CA ALA A 900 24.15 39.77 11.74
C ALA A 900 24.29 39.39 10.27
N LYS A 901 24.68 40.36 9.42
CA LYS A 901 24.95 40.16 7.99
C LYS A 901 26.00 39.05 7.76
N THR A 902 27.05 39.02 8.54
CA THR A 902 28.12 38.00 8.46
C THR A 902 27.55 36.58 8.72
N TYR A 903 26.70 36.42 9.73
CA TYR A 903 26.11 35.12 10.05
C TYR A 903 25.07 34.67 9.01
N PHE A 904 24.22 35.57 8.51
CA PHE A 904 23.34 35.24 7.41
C PHE A 904 24.12 34.84 6.15
N GLN A 905 25.24 35.50 5.87
CA GLN A 905 26.12 35.12 4.77
C GLN A 905 26.77 33.74 4.98
N ARG A 906 27.16 33.41 6.23
CA ARG A 906 27.63 32.05 6.57
C ARG A 906 26.58 30.98 6.30
N ALA A 907 25.31 31.26 6.65
CA ALA A 907 24.17 30.34 6.37
C ALA A 907 23.99 30.15 4.86
N VAL A 908 23.99 31.25 4.08
CA VAL A 908 23.80 31.20 2.61
C VAL A 908 25.00 30.53 1.92
N ASN A 909 26.21 30.75 2.40
CA ASN A 909 27.44 30.17 1.81
C ASN A 909 27.50 28.64 1.94
N LYS A 910 26.65 27.99 2.79
CA LYS A 910 26.53 26.54 2.86
C LYS A 910 25.80 25.96 1.67
N ARG A 911 25.08 26.78 0.90
CA ARG A 911 24.41 26.42 -0.36
C ARG A 911 23.44 25.25 -0.26
N LEU A 912 22.78 25.07 0.86
CA LEU A 912 21.67 24.12 1.02
C LEU A 912 20.37 24.81 0.54
N LEU A 913 20.12 24.78 -0.75
CA LEU A 913 19.10 25.62 -1.40
C LEU A 913 17.67 25.24 -1.01
N ASP A 914 17.42 23.99 -0.68
CA ASP A 914 16.12 23.47 -0.22
C ASP A 914 15.91 23.64 1.30
N ASN A 915 16.94 24.11 2.02
CA ASN A 915 16.85 24.32 3.45
C ASN A 915 16.08 25.62 3.76
N PRO A 916 15.00 25.57 4.59
CA PRO A 916 14.17 26.74 4.87
C PRO A 916 14.93 27.89 5.54
N TYR A 917 15.98 27.62 6.32
CA TYR A 917 16.80 28.63 6.97
C TYR A 917 17.82 29.26 6.01
N HIS A 918 18.23 28.55 4.96
CA HIS A 918 18.97 29.12 3.86
C HIS A 918 18.13 30.19 3.14
N VAL A 919 16.90 29.85 2.77
CA VAL A 919 15.93 30.78 2.13
C VAL A 919 15.62 31.96 3.06
N ALA A 920 15.40 31.69 4.35
CA ALA A 920 15.15 32.72 5.35
C ALA A 920 16.36 33.67 5.51
N ALA A 921 17.60 33.16 5.50
CA ALA A 921 18.84 33.98 5.55
C ALA A 921 19.00 34.84 4.29
N GLN A 922 18.62 34.34 3.10
CA GLN A 922 18.59 35.16 1.88
C GLN A 922 17.60 36.33 2.01
N HIS A 923 16.42 36.09 2.58
CA HIS A 923 15.43 37.17 2.82
C HIS A 923 15.94 38.20 3.80
N GLU A 924 16.64 37.78 4.87
CA GLU A 924 17.25 38.72 5.84
C GLU A 924 18.37 39.54 5.19
N LEU A 925 19.23 38.94 4.37
CA LEU A 925 20.28 39.66 3.62
C LEU A 925 19.70 40.69 2.64
N ALA A 926 18.57 40.40 2.00
CA ALA A 926 17.91 41.32 1.09
C ALA A 926 17.27 42.52 1.78
N ARG A 927 17.01 42.45 3.11
CA ARG A 927 16.43 43.51 3.95
C ARG A 927 17.49 44.38 4.65
N LEU A 928 18.75 43.91 4.80
CA LEU A 928 19.88 44.59 5.42
C LEU A 928 20.65 45.43 4.43
#